data_290eaffd0a888d9adf2f50d189d1c8ef
#
_entry.id   290eaffd0a888d9adf2f50d189d1c8ef
#
_cell.length_a   1.000
_cell.length_b   1.000
_cell.length_c   1.000
_cell.angle_alpha   90.00
_cell.angle_beta   90.00
_cell.angle_gamma   90.00
#
_symmetry.space_group_name_H-M   'P 1'
#
loop_
_entity.id
_entity.type
_entity.pdbx_description
1 polymer ?
#
loop_
_entity_poly.entity_id
_entity_poly.type
_entity_poly.pdbx_seq_one_letter_code
_entity_poly.pdbx_strand_id
1 'polypeptide(L)'
;MQTIPQILAKELDKPQQAVENVIALLDQGNTIPFIARYRKEQHGSMDDTALRKLEDRLRYLRNLETRRQEVKSAIDGQGKLTEELSASIDNAATLAEVEDLYRPYKQKRRTRATIAREKGLEPLAELLLAQAKDCPAPEDAAQAYLDPEKGVETVADALQGANDIIAELLSDDADLRKALRGLLSRQGHLRSVAVKEEDSVYRLYYDFDQPLPRLAGHQILAVNRGEKEGFLSVTVLLDREAALYALRTAVVKPRTPAAAFVSAACEDAYDRLIYPSLEREARADLTDRANEGAIGQFALNLKPLLMQPPVKGHITMGLDPGYAHGCKVAVIDGTGKVLDTTVVYPTYGERQKKDAIAKLTALCKKHGVTHIAIGNGTASRETEQMTVEMLRGLPGVSYMIVNEAGASVYSASKLAAEEFPDYDVNLRSAVSIARRMQDPLAELVKIDPKAIGVGQYQHDMPQKRLDEALSGVVEDCVNAVGVDVNTASASLLSRVSGLTAATAKNIVKYREENGAFPDRKRLLKVPKLGPKAFEQCAGFLRVPESRSILDNTGVHPESYGAAQQLLALCGYTLEDVKNGDIPLLAQKVKLLGEEKAAQQLGVGLPTLHDTVKELMKPGRDVRDDLPAPILRTDVLELKDLKAGMVLTGTVRNVIDFGVFVDIGVHQDGLVHISQVCSRFIKHPSEIVAVGDVVKVVVLDVDEKKKRISLSMKQVPKDA
;
A
#
# COMPACT_ATOMS: atom_id res chain seq x y z
N MET A 1 27.45 -10.08 16.34
CA MET A 1 26.08 -9.59 16.04
C MET A 1 26.12 -8.60 14.90
N GLN A 2 25.26 -8.73 13.89
CA GLN A 2 25.12 -7.70 12.86
C GLN A 2 24.35 -6.50 13.42
N THR A 3 24.81 -5.29 13.12
CA THR A 3 24.10 -4.06 13.50
C THR A 3 22.86 -3.86 12.62
N ILE A 4 21.89 -3.08 13.09
CA ILE A 4 20.68 -2.76 12.30
C ILE A 4 21.02 -2.22 10.90
N PRO A 5 21.97 -1.27 10.75
CA PRO A 5 22.41 -0.82 9.43
C PRO A 5 22.97 -1.92 8.54
N GLN A 6 23.73 -2.87 9.09
CA GLN A 6 24.27 -4.00 8.34
C GLN A 6 23.18 -4.95 7.83
N ILE A 7 22.18 -5.23 8.67
CA ILE A 7 21.02 -6.06 8.30
C ILE A 7 20.26 -5.39 7.17
N LEU A 8 19.92 -4.12 7.32
CA LEU A 8 19.18 -3.35 6.32
C LEU A 8 19.95 -3.21 5.00
N ALA A 9 21.26 -2.97 5.06
CA ALA A 9 22.12 -2.88 3.88
C ALA A 9 22.09 -4.17 3.07
N LYS A 10 22.14 -5.32 3.74
CA LYS A 10 22.07 -6.65 3.13
C LYS A 10 20.68 -6.96 2.57
N GLU A 11 19.62 -6.68 3.32
CA GLU A 11 18.23 -6.96 2.91
C GLU A 11 17.79 -6.11 1.71
N LEU A 12 18.24 -4.85 1.66
CA LEU A 12 17.86 -3.89 0.61
C LEU A 12 18.85 -3.85 -0.56
N ASP A 13 19.94 -4.60 -0.49
CA ASP A 13 21.04 -4.56 -1.49
C ASP A 13 21.54 -3.13 -1.70
N LYS A 14 21.88 -2.44 -0.60
CA LYS A 14 22.36 -1.06 -0.60
C LYS A 14 23.66 -0.91 0.19
N PRO A 15 24.50 0.07 -0.16
CA PRO A 15 25.71 0.37 0.61
C PRO A 15 25.37 0.70 2.08
N GLN A 16 26.11 0.12 3.02
CA GLN A 16 25.88 0.34 4.46
C GLN A 16 25.89 1.83 4.82
N GLN A 17 26.84 2.60 4.28
CA GLN A 17 26.94 4.04 4.54
C GLN A 17 25.67 4.81 4.10
N ALA A 18 25.08 4.45 2.96
CA ALA A 18 23.84 5.07 2.50
C ALA A 18 22.67 4.77 3.45
N VAL A 19 22.60 3.54 3.96
CA VAL A 19 21.59 3.15 4.96
C VAL A 19 21.78 3.90 6.28
N GLU A 20 23.01 4.01 6.78
CA GLU A 20 23.33 4.79 8.00
C GLU A 20 22.95 6.25 7.85
N ASN A 21 23.23 6.86 6.71
CA ASN A 21 22.84 8.23 6.41
C ASN A 21 21.30 8.41 6.43
N VAL A 22 20.56 7.48 5.81
CA VAL A 22 19.09 7.52 5.82
C VAL A 22 18.54 7.40 7.24
N ILE A 23 19.08 6.47 8.04
CA ILE A 23 18.67 6.32 9.44
C ILE A 23 18.90 7.63 10.20
N ALA A 24 20.07 8.25 10.04
CA ALA A 24 20.38 9.52 10.70
C ALA A 24 19.44 10.66 10.26
N LEU A 25 19.09 10.72 8.97
CA LEU A 25 18.13 11.69 8.45
C LEU A 25 16.73 11.48 9.03
N LEU A 26 16.25 10.22 9.12
CA LEU A 26 14.97 9.88 9.74
C LEU A 26 14.94 10.25 11.23
N ASP A 27 16.02 9.97 11.95
CA ASP A 27 16.15 10.31 13.37
C ASP A 27 16.18 11.81 13.63
N GLN A 28 16.65 12.60 12.67
CA GLN A 28 16.53 14.06 12.67
C GLN A 28 15.11 14.54 12.37
N GLY A 29 14.18 13.63 12.03
CA GLY A 29 12.78 13.93 11.70
C GLY A 29 12.58 14.49 10.31
N ASN A 30 13.45 14.15 9.35
CA ASN A 30 13.21 14.44 7.95
C ASN A 30 12.15 13.48 7.38
N THR A 31 11.31 13.98 6.49
CA THR A 31 10.29 13.20 5.82
C THR A 31 10.85 12.41 4.64
N ILE A 32 10.20 11.31 4.28
CA ILE A 32 10.63 10.47 3.14
C ILE A 32 10.68 11.28 1.84
N PRO A 33 9.66 12.08 1.44
CA PRO A 33 9.74 12.87 0.20
C PRO A 33 10.91 13.86 0.20
N PHE A 34 11.21 14.48 1.34
CA PHE A 34 12.34 15.39 1.45
C PHE A 34 13.68 14.66 1.27
N ILE A 35 13.86 13.53 1.93
CA ILE A 35 15.06 12.69 1.78
C ILE A 35 15.22 12.28 0.32
N ALA A 36 14.18 11.69 -0.27
CA ALA A 36 14.17 11.19 -1.64
C ALA A 36 14.56 12.26 -2.67
N ARG A 37 14.07 13.50 -2.49
CA ARG A 37 14.27 14.56 -3.46
C ARG A 37 15.55 15.37 -3.22
N TYR A 38 15.86 15.71 -1.97
CA TYR A 38 16.87 16.71 -1.63
C TYR A 38 18.11 16.17 -0.89
N ARG A 39 18.19 14.87 -0.65
CA ARG A 39 19.34 14.22 0.02
C ARG A 39 19.89 13.02 -0.77
N LYS A 40 19.77 13.06 -2.10
CA LYS A 40 20.12 11.95 -3.02
C LYS A 40 21.56 11.47 -2.88
N GLU A 41 22.50 12.37 -2.64
CA GLU A 41 23.90 12.04 -2.43
C GLU A 41 24.11 11.19 -1.17
N GLN A 42 23.29 11.40 -0.14
CA GLN A 42 23.44 10.72 1.13
C GLN A 42 22.84 9.33 1.13
N HIS A 43 21.73 9.12 0.38
CA HIS A 43 21.03 7.82 0.35
C HIS A 43 21.31 6.98 -0.90
N GLY A 44 22.31 7.35 -1.71
CA GLY A 44 22.67 6.54 -2.89
C GLY A 44 21.56 6.41 -3.92
N SER A 45 20.76 7.44 -4.13
CA SER A 45 19.65 7.50 -5.09
C SER A 45 18.58 6.42 -4.89
N MET A 46 18.25 6.06 -3.65
CA MET A 46 17.08 5.23 -3.34
C MET A 46 15.80 5.96 -3.74
N ASP A 47 14.85 5.25 -4.33
CA ASP A 47 13.53 5.80 -4.62
C ASP A 47 12.63 5.84 -3.37
N ASP A 48 11.47 6.51 -3.47
CA ASP A 48 10.51 6.63 -2.38
C ASP A 48 10.09 5.26 -1.83
N THR A 49 9.90 4.28 -2.70
CA THR A 49 9.50 2.91 -2.34
C THR A 49 10.58 2.23 -1.50
N ALA A 50 11.86 2.34 -1.90
CA ALA A 50 12.98 1.77 -1.15
C ALA A 50 13.15 2.46 0.21
N LEU A 51 13.01 3.79 0.27
CA LEU A 51 13.10 4.54 1.52
C LEU A 51 11.97 4.19 2.49
N ARG A 52 10.74 4.02 2.03
CA ARG A 52 9.60 3.58 2.86
C ARG A 52 9.80 2.15 3.37
N LYS A 53 10.29 1.23 2.52
CA LYS A 53 10.65 -0.13 2.94
C LYS A 53 11.74 -0.12 4.03
N LEU A 54 12.75 0.75 3.87
CA LEU A 54 13.81 0.94 4.87
C LEU A 54 13.21 1.43 6.19
N GLU A 55 12.36 2.44 6.17
CA GLU A 55 11.71 2.99 7.37
C GLU A 55 10.86 1.94 8.10
N ASP A 56 10.03 1.20 7.37
CA ASP A 56 9.18 0.13 7.94
C ASP A 56 10.04 -0.98 8.55
N ARG A 57 11.10 -1.40 7.85
CA ARG A 57 12.00 -2.45 8.34
C ARG A 57 12.85 -1.98 9.52
N LEU A 58 13.31 -0.73 9.51
CA LEU A 58 13.99 -0.09 10.62
C LEU A 58 13.13 -0.09 11.89
N ARG A 59 11.86 0.28 11.74
CA ARG A 59 10.87 0.26 12.84
C ARG A 59 10.72 -1.15 13.41
N TYR A 60 10.60 -2.17 12.55
CA TYR A 60 10.54 -3.56 12.99
C TYR A 60 11.80 -4.00 13.74
N LEU A 61 12.99 -3.70 13.21
CA LEU A 61 14.26 -4.11 13.84
C LEU A 61 14.50 -3.39 15.18
N ARG A 62 14.10 -2.12 15.30
CA ARG A 62 14.12 -1.40 16.58
C ARG A 62 13.16 -2.01 17.59
N ASN A 63 11.96 -2.38 17.18
CA ASN A 63 11.02 -3.08 18.06
C ASN A 63 11.57 -4.46 18.48
N LEU A 64 12.20 -5.19 17.58
CA LEU A 64 12.86 -6.46 17.90
C LEU A 64 13.97 -6.27 18.94
N GLU A 65 14.81 -5.26 18.77
CA GLU A 65 15.88 -4.95 19.73
C GLU A 65 15.32 -4.54 21.09
N THR A 66 14.33 -3.68 21.12
CA THR A 66 13.63 -3.32 22.36
C THR A 66 13.08 -4.56 23.05
N ARG A 67 12.44 -5.46 22.28
CA ARG A 67 11.88 -6.71 22.84
C ARG A 67 12.93 -7.65 23.38
N ARG A 68 14.09 -7.77 22.72
CA ARG A 68 15.23 -8.55 23.23
C ARG A 68 15.67 -8.03 24.61
N GLN A 69 15.80 -6.71 24.76
CA GLN A 69 16.22 -6.09 26.03
C GLN A 69 15.16 -6.28 27.14
N GLU A 70 13.88 -6.12 26.81
CA GLU A 70 12.79 -6.40 27.76
C GLU A 70 12.81 -7.84 28.26
N VAL A 71 12.99 -8.79 27.34
CA VAL A 71 13.04 -10.23 27.66
C VAL A 71 14.25 -10.54 28.53
N LYS A 72 15.44 -10.03 28.17
CA LYS A 72 16.63 -10.20 29.01
C LYS A 72 16.43 -9.66 30.42
N SER A 73 15.91 -8.43 30.52
CA SER A 73 15.65 -7.81 31.83
C SER A 73 14.63 -8.60 32.66
N ALA A 74 13.62 -9.17 32.02
CA ALA A 74 12.61 -9.99 32.69
C ALA A 74 13.17 -11.33 33.19
N ILE A 75 14.10 -11.96 32.45
CA ILE A 75 14.75 -13.21 32.84
C ILE A 75 15.82 -12.95 33.91
N ASP A 76 16.58 -11.86 33.78
CA ASP A 76 17.60 -11.43 34.75
C ASP A 76 16.96 -11.10 36.10
N GLY A 77 15.81 -10.42 36.10
CA GLY A 77 15.03 -10.17 37.32
C GLY A 77 14.56 -11.45 38.04
N GLN A 78 14.57 -12.61 37.37
CA GLN A 78 14.32 -13.92 37.94
C GLN A 78 15.63 -14.63 38.37
N GLY A 79 16.81 -14.02 38.14
CA GLY A 79 18.11 -14.62 38.40
C GLY A 79 18.45 -15.83 37.52
N LYS A 80 17.84 -15.92 36.32
CA LYS A 80 17.95 -17.07 35.41
C LYS A 80 18.62 -16.74 34.06
N LEU A 81 19.11 -15.52 33.87
CA LEU A 81 19.78 -15.13 32.63
C LEU A 81 21.23 -15.66 32.63
N THR A 82 21.51 -16.62 31.77
CA THR A 82 22.87 -17.11 31.51
C THR A 82 23.49 -16.39 30.32
N GLU A 83 24.82 -16.43 30.20
CA GLU A 83 25.53 -15.85 29.05
C GLU A 83 25.10 -16.47 27.71
N GLU A 84 24.89 -17.81 27.70
CA GLU A 84 24.44 -18.56 26.53
C GLU A 84 23.02 -18.14 26.08
N LEU A 85 22.10 -18.01 27.05
CA LEU A 85 20.73 -17.57 26.77
C LEU A 85 20.72 -16.12 26.30
N SER A 86 21.50 -15.25 26.93
CA SER A 86 21.66 -13.86 26.49
C SER A 86 22.15 -13.78 25.04
N ALA A 87 23.18 -14.58 24.68
CA ALA A 87 23.68 -14.66 23.31
C ALA A 87 22.63 -15.22 22.34
N SER A 88 21.83 -16.21 22.76
CA SER A 88 20.74 -16.78 21.94
C SER A 88 19.63 -15.74 21.67
N ILE A 89 19.25 -14.95 22.67
CA ILE A 89 18.27 -13.87 22.54
C ILE A 89 18.80 -12.79 21.59
N ASP A 90 20.08 -12.42 21.71
CA ASP A 90 20.72 -11.43 20.85
C ASP A 90 20.80 -11.87 19.38
N ASN A 91 20.94 -13.17 19.14
CA ASN A 91 21.02 -13.76 17.80
C ASN A 91 19.64 -14.12 17.21
N ALA A 92 18.55 -14.06 17.97
CA ALA A 92 17.21 -14.35 17.47
C ALA A 92 16.82 -13.38 16.35
N ALA A 93 16.54 -13.86 15.16
CA ALA A 93 16.29 -13.04 13.97
C ALA A 93 14.88 -12.46 13.90
N THR A 94 13.94 -13.00 14.65
CA THR A 94 12.53 -12.64 14.63
C THR A 94 11.95 -12.50 16.04
N LEU A 95 10.83 -11.76 16.14
CA LEU A 95 10.08 -11.68 17.40
C LEU A 95 9.61 -13.07 17.88
N ALA A 96 9.22 -13.95 16.97
CA ALA A 96 8.80 -15.30 17.29
C ALA A 96 9.93 -16.10 17.98
N GLU A 97 11.16 -16.01 17.48
CA GLU A 97 12.32 -16.65 18.11
C GLU A 97 12.62 -16.08 19.49
N VAL A 98 12.48 -14.76 19.69
CA VAL A 98 12.64 -14.11 21.01
C VAL A 98 11.55 -14.59 21.97
N GLU A 99 10.30 -14.70 21.53
CA GLU A 99 9.19 -15.17 22.35
C GLU A 99 9.34 -16.66 22.71
N ASP A 100 9.88 -17.49 21.80
CA ASP A 100 10.15 -18.91 22.09
C ASP A 100 11.23 -19.04 23.18
N LEU A 101 12.33 -18.27 23.09
CA LEU A 101 13.38 -18.25 24.13
C LEU A 101 12.87 -17.72 25.48
N TYR A 102 11.90 -16.80 25.47
CA TYR A 102 11.28 -16.27 26.69
C TYR A 102 10.24 -17.21 27.30
N ARG A 103 9.67 -18.13 26.53
CA ARG A 103 8.52 -18.95 26.89
C ARG A 103 8.69 -19.74 28.20
N PRO A 104 9.84 -20.37 28.49
CA PRO A 104 10.07 -21.08 29.77
C PRO A 104 10.03 -20.15 31.01
N TYR A 105 10.32 -18.85 30.82
CA TYR A 105 10.45 -17.87 31.91
C TYR A 105 9.20 -16.99 32.08
N LYS A 106 8.24 -17.12 31.15
CA LYS A 106 7.01 -16.33 31.15
C LYS A 106 6.08 -16.81 32.26
N GLN A 107 5.53 -15.88 33.04
CA GLN A 107 4.51 -16.24 34.03
C GLN A 107 3.32 -16.88 33.31
N LYS A 108 3.07 -18.14 33.65
CA LYS A 108 1.94 -18.90 33.10
C LYS A 108 0.76 -18.89 34.07
N ARG A 109 -0.44 -19.00 33.52
CA ARG A 109 -1.63 -19.34 34.32
C ARG A 109 -1.42 -20.78 34.89
N ARG A 110 -2.17 -21.15 35.93
CA ARG A 110 -2.13 -22.47 36.53
C ARG A 110 -2.39 -23.57 35.46
N THR A 111 -1.34 -24.27 35.05
CA THR A 111 -1.36 -25.32 34.04
C THR A 111 -1.42 -26.72 34.72
N ARG A 112 -1.68 -27.79 33.94
CA ARG A 112 -1.57 -29.16 34.45
C ARG A 112 -0.17 -29.46 34.99
N ALA A 113 0.87 -28.97 34.28
CA ALA A 113 2.25 -29.12 34.73
C ALA A 113 2.53 -28.35 36.04
N THR A 114 1.97 -27.16 36.21
CA THR A 114 2.10 -26.41 37.48
C THR A 114 1.46 -27.18 38.64
N ILE A 115 0.25 -27.73 38.41
CA ILE A 115 -0.42 -28.57 39.41
C ILE A 115 0.42 -29.81 39.74
N ALA A 116 1.02 -30.46 38.75
CA ALA A 116 1.87 -31.61 38.95
C ALA A 116 3.16 -31.26 39.73
N ARG A 117 3.75 -30.08 39.50
CA ARG A 117 4.89 -29.57 40.30
C ARG A 117 4.48 -29.31 41.76
N GLU A 118 3.32 -28.70 41.98
CA GLU A 118 2.77 -28.48 43.34
C GLU A 118 2.56 -29.79 44.09
N LYS A 119 2.27 -30.90 43.37
CA LYS A 119 2.16 -32.23 43.90
C LYS A 119 3.53 -32.91 44.17
N GLY A 120 4.63 -32.27 43.77
CA GLY A 120 6.00 -32.79 44.00
C GLY A 120 6.47 -33.80 42.94
N LEU A 121 5.90 -33.80 41.74
CA LEU A 121 6.19 -34.74 40.65
C LEU A 121 7.33 -34.30 39.73
N GLU A 122 7.93 -33.12 39.95
CA GLU A 122 9.01 -32.60 39.10
C GLU A 122 10.26 -33.49 39.08
N PRO A 123 10.75 -34.03 40.23
CA PRO A 123 11.89 -34.93 40.21
C PRO A 123 11.63 -36.25 39.45
N LEU A 124 10.38 -36.77 39.46
CA LEU A 124 10.00 -37.92 38.64
C LEU A 124 10.08 -37.59 37.15
N ALA A 125 9.57 -36.43 36.76
CA ALA A 125 9.62 -35.97 35.37
C ALA A 125 11.07 -35.80 34.89
N GLU A 126 11.93 -35.21 35.71
CA GLU A 126 13.37 -35.04 35.41
C GLU A 126 14.08 -36.38 35.27
N LEU A 127 13.83 -37.34 36.19
CA LEU A 127 14.39 -38.71 36.16
C LEU A 127 14.01 -39.38 34.82
N LEU A 128 12.74 -39.37 34.46
CA LEU A 128 12.25 -40.03 33.25
C LEU A 128 12.75 -39.32 31.96
N LEU A 129 12.80 -37.99 31.95
CA LEU A 129 13.30 -37.23 30.82
C LEU A 129 14.81 -37.37 30.61
N ALA A 130 15.58 -37.55 31.69
CA ALA A 130 17.03 -37.82 31.60
C ALA A 130 17.35 -39.11 30.84
N GLN A 131 16.44 -40.07 30.89
CA GLN A 131 16.54 -41.37 30.18
C GLN A 131 17.90 -42.05 30.38
N ALA A 132 18.36 -42.14 31.64
CA ALA A 132 19.59 -42.88 31.99
C ALA A 132 19.40 -44.38 31.70
N LYS A 133 20.49 -45.07 31.36
CA LYS A 133 20.45 -46.51 31.05
C LYS A 133 20.06 -47.36 32.25
N ASP A 134 20.36 -46.89 33.43
CA ASP A 134 20.07 -47.48 34.74
C ASP A 134 18.79 -46.93 35.39
N CYS A 135 18.01 -46.13 34.65
CA CYS A 135 16.71 -45.66 35.12
C CYS A 135 15.77 -46.84 35.37
N PRO A 136 15.06 -46.85 36.52
CA PRO A 136 14.01 -47.87 36.76
C PRO A 136 12.91 -47.77 35.69
N ALA A 137 12.12 -48.82 35.56
CA ALA A 137 10.90 -48.73 34.75
C ALA A 137 10.01 -47.58 35.27
N PRO A 138 9.31 -46.85 34.39
CA PRO A 138 8.51 -45.69 34.81
C PRO A 138 7.52 -45.99 35.93
N GLU A 139 6.90 -47.17 35.91
CA GLU A 139 5.94 -47.64 36.92
C GLU A 139 6.63 -47.85 38.29
N ASP A 140 7.84 -48.39 38.28
CA ASP A 140 8.62 -48.62 39.52
C ASP A 140 9.13 -47.28 40.08
N ALA A 141 9.61 -46.39 39.22
CA ALA A 141 10.03 -45.06 39.61
C ALA A 141 8.89 -44.24 40.24
N ALA A 142 7.69 -44.36 39.70
CA ALA A 142 6.51 -43.59 40.13
C ALA A 142 6.01 -44.01 41.52
N GLN A 143 6.29 -45.23 41.98
CA GLN A 143 5.88 -45.70 43.32
C GLN A 143 6.45 -44.85 44.46
N ALA A 144 7.65 -44.32 44.29
CA ALA A 144 8.30 -43.47 45.28
C ALA A 144 7.66 -42.06 45.41
N TYR A 145 6.77 -41.70 44.53
CA TYR A 145 6.13 -40.38 44.46
C TYR A 145 4.64 -40.42 44.79
N LEU A 146 4.13 -41.55 45.32
CA LEU A 146 2.75 -41.63 45.79
C LEU A 146 2.58 -40.80 47.05
N ASP A 147 1.61 -39.86 47.03
CA ASP A 147 1.29 -38.96 48.11
C ASP A 147 -0.22 -38.63 48.08
N PRO A 148 -1.04 -39.44 48.79
CA PRO A 148 -2.49 -39.21 48.83
C PRO A 148 -2.89 -37.86 49.42
N GLU A 149 -2.07 -37.26 50.31
CA GLU A 149 -2.35 -35.93 50.88
C GLU A 149 -2.25 -34.81 49.82
N LYS A 150 -1.38 -35.02 48.84
CA LYS A 150 -1.23 -34.13 47.69
C LYS A 150 -2.08 -34.55 46.49
N GLY A 151 -2.90 -35.59 46.64
CA GLY A 151 -3.79 -36.08 45.58
C GLY A 151 -3.02 -36.86 44.50
N VAL A 152 -1.99 -37.62 44.86
CA VAL A 152 -1.29 -38.61 44.01
C VAL A 152 -1.55 -40.00 44.64
N GLU A 153 -2.70 -40.57 44.29
CA GLU A 153 -3.17 -41.80 44.91
C GLU A 153 -2.64 -43.08 44.23
N THR A 154 -2.41 -42.95 42.91
CA THR A 154 -2.01 -44.09 42.07
C THR A 154 -0.73 -43.83 41.29
N VAL A 155 -0.06 -44.91 40.86
CA VAL A 155 1.08 -44.85 39.92
C VAL A 155 0.68 -44.15 38.63
N ALA A 156 -0.55 -44.33 38.16
CA ALA A 156 -1.07 -43.65 36.98
C ALA A 156 -1.16 -42.11 37.18
N ASP A 157 -1.57 -41.63 38.38
CA ASP A 157 -1.60 -40.20 38.69
C ASP A 157 -0.20 -39.60 38.71
N ALA A 158 0.79 -40.31 39.27
CA ALA A 158 2.18 -39.88 39.30
C ALA A 158 2.76 -39.80 37.89
N LEU A 159 2.55 -40.81 37.06
CA LEU A 159 2.99 -40.84 35.67
C LEU A 159 2.29 -39.77 34.81
N GLN A 160 0.99 -39.57 35.00
CA GLN A 160 0.28 -38.50 34.27
C GLN A 160 0.82 -37.13 34.64
N GLY A 161 1.12 -36.87 35.92
CA GLY A 161 1.71 -35.61 36.33
C GLY A 161 3.13 -35.42 35.77
N ALA A 162 3.94 -36.47 35.77
CA ALA A 162 5.26 -36.44 35.14
C ALA A 162 5.17 -36.19 33.63
N ASN A 163 4.20 -36.84 32.94
CA ASN A 163 3.94 -36.59 31.52
C ASN A 163 3.54 -35.13 31.25
N ASP A 164 2.64 -34.53 32.05
CA ASP A 164 2.21 -33.15 31.88
C ASP A 164 3.38 -32.17 32.05
N ILE A 165 4.32 -32.46 32.97
CA ILE A 165 5.54 -31.64 33.14
C ILE A 165 6.46 -31.80 31.94
N ILE A 166 6.74 -33.03 31.49
CA ILE A 166 7.59 -33.27 30.31
C ILE A 166 6.99 -32.65 29.06
N ALA A 167 5.70 -32.82 28.82
CA ALA A 167 5.02 -32.24 27.68
C ALA A 167 5.11 -30.70 27.66
N GLU A 168 5.01 -30.04 28.83
CA GLU A 168 5.20 -28.62 28.95
C GLU A 168 6.64 -28.20 28.66
N LEU A 169 7.65 -28.93 29.19
CA LEU A 169 9.06 -28.67 28.93
C LEU A 169 9.38 -28.75 27.42
N LEU A 170 8.91 -29.79 26.74
CA LEU A 170 9.08 -29.97 25.30
C LEU A 170 8.37 -28.88 24.49
N SER A 171 7.19 -28.47 24.94
CA SER A 171 6.45 -27.38 24.31
C SER A 171 7.13 -26.02 24.44
N ASP A 172 7.93 -25.82 25.48
CA ASP A 172 8.64 -24.58 25.74
C ASP A 172 10.05 -24.54 25.12
N ASP A 173 10.52 -25.67 24.60
CA ASP A 173 11.84 -25.79 23.99
C ASP A 173 11.87 -25.00 22.64
N ALA A 174 12.73 -23.98 22.58
CA ALA A 174 12.84 -23.08 21.44
C ALA A 174 13.37 -23.78 20.17
N ASP A 175 14.30 -24.75 20.33
CA ASP A 175 14.90 -25.45 19.19
C ASP A 175 13.90 -26.46 18.59
N LEU A 176 13.14 -27.16 19.41
CA LEU A 176 12.06 -28.04 18.96
C LEU A 176 10.99 -27.25 18.23
N ARG A 177 10.57 -26.11 18.77
CA ARG A 177 9.60 -25.21 18.11
C ARG A 177 10.12 -24.68 16.78
N LYS A 178 11.38 -24.25 16.73
CA LYS A 178 12.03 -23.78 15.50
C LYS A 178 12.09 -24.87 14.43
N ALA A 179 12.46 -26.09 14.81
CA ALA A 179 12.50 -27.24 13.91
C ALA A 179 11.12 -27.57 13.32
N LEU A 180 10.08 -27.63 14.18
CA LEU A 180 8.71 -27.94 13.77
C LEU A 180 8.08 -26.80 12.96
N ARG A 181 8.34 -25.52 13.28
CA ARG A 181 7.95 -24.37 12.47
C ARG A 181 8.57 -24.46 11.07
N GLY A 182 9.85 -24.80 11.00
CA GLY A 182 10.55 -25.03 9.73
C GLY A 182 9.97 -26.18 8.91
N LEU A 183 9.55 -27.26 9.58
CA LEU A 183 8.88 -28.40 8.94
C LEU A 183 7.50 -27.97 8.40
N LEU A 184 6.69 -27.32 9.24
CA LEU A 184 5.37 -26.80 8.89
C LEU A 184 5.44 -25.82 7.69
N SER A 185 6.39 -24.91 7.70
CA SER A 185 6.59 -23.95 6.61
C SER A 185 6.91 -24.61 5.26
N ARG A 186 7.63 -25.74 5.26
CA ARG A 186 8.02 -26.43 4.03
C ARG A 186 7.00 -27.47 3.55
N GLN A 187 6.37 -28.20 4.48
CA GLN A 187 5.53 -29.36 4.19
C GLN A 187 4.06 -29.18 4.60
N GLY A 188 3.75 -28.09 5.28
CA GLY A 188 2.38 -27.81 5.71
C GLY A 188 1.46 -27.47 4.53
N HIS A 189 0.18 -27.76 4.73
CA HIS A 189 -0.91 -27.49 3.79
C HIS A 189 -1.98 -26.62 4.44
N LEU A 190 -2.56 -25.72 3.69
CA LEU A 190 -3.80 -25.05 4.06
C LEU A 190 -4.96 -25.84 3.47
N ARG A 191 -5.83 -26.34 4.33
CA ARG A 191 -7.05 -27.02 3.93
C ARG A 191 -8.26 -26.19 4.32
N SER A 192 -9.21 -26.06 3.38
CA SER A 192 -10.50 -25.43 3.58
C SER A 192 -11.62 -26.37 3.15
N VAL A 193 -12.63 -26.48 3.99
CA VAL A 193 -13.82 -27.30 3.71
C VAL A 193 -15.10 -26.50 3.95
N ALA A 194 -16.15 -26.82 3.21
CA ALA A 194 -17.45 -26.20 3.41
C ALA A 194 -18.05 -26.57 4.78
N VAL A 195 -18.57 -25.56 5.48
CA VAL A 195 -19.40 -25.73 6.68
C VAL A 195 -20.89 -25.78 6.30
N LYS A 196 -21.24 -25.11 5.20
CA LYS A 196 -22.59 -25.04 4.64
C LYS A 196 -22.54 -25.47 3.17
N GLU A 197 -23.51 -26.25 2.74
CA GLU A 197 -23.64 -26.69 1.33
C GLU A 197 -24.34 -25.67 0.44
N GLU A 198 -24.57 -24.45 0.91
CA GLU A 198 -25.19 -23.37 0.14
C GLU A 198 -24.23 -22.87 -0.96
N ASP A 199 -24.75 -22.52 -2.12
CA ASP A 199 -23.95 -21.90 -3.17
C ASP A 199 -23.49 -20.50 -2.75
N SER A 200 -22.20 -20.23 -2.85
CA SER A 200 -21.60 -18.96 -2.44
C SER A 200 -20.42 -18.59 -3.33
N VAL A 201 -19.93 -17.37 -3.18
CA VAL A 201 -18.70 -16.88 -3.81
C VAL A 201 -17.46 -17.68 -3.39
N TYR A 202 -17.56 -18.47 -2.31
CA TYR A 202 -16.47 -19.29 -1.77
C TYR A 202 -16.44 -20.73 -2.30
N ARG A 203 -17.28 -21.07 -3.26
CA ARG A 203 -17.42 -22.44 -3.81
C ARG A 203 -16.09 -23.06 -4.23
N LEU A 204 -15.15 -22.26 -4.76
CA LEU A 204 -13.81 -22.71 -5.14
C LEU A 204 -12.96 -23.21 -3.97
N TYR A 205 -13.37 -22.89 -2.73
CA TYR A 205 -12.67 -23.22 -1.50
C TYR A 205 -13.43 -24.23 -0.64
N TYR A 206 -14.50 -24.85 -1.13
CA TYR A 206 -15.29 -25.85 -0.40
C TYR A 206 -14.57 -27.18 -0.22
N ASP A 207 -13.66 -27.51 -1.10
CA ASP A 207 -12.70 -28.63 -0.98
C ASP A 207 -11.36 -28.15 -1.56
N PHE A 208 -10.65 -27.41 -0.75
CA PHE A 208 -9.40 -26.76 -1.14
C PHE A 208 -8.27 -27.28 -0.27
N ASP A 209 -7.17 -27.72 -0.91
CA ASP A 209 -5.96 -28.18 -0.25
C ASP A 209 -4.74 -27.72 -1.06
N GLN A 210 -3.88 -26.91 -0.44
CA GLN A 210 -2.70 -26.37 -1.10
C GLN A 210 -1.50 -26.32 -0.15
N PRO A 211 -0.29 -26.70 -0.62
CA PRO A 211 0.95 -26.50 0.15
C PRO A 211 1.17 -25.02 0.49
N LEU A 212 1.58 -24.75 1.75
CA LEU A 212 1.81 -23.37 2.23
C LEU A 212 2.74 -22.55 1.33
N PRO A 213 3.85 -23.10 0.77
CA PRO A 213 4.73 -22.33 -0.13
C PRO A 213 4.11 -21.92 -1.45
N ARG A 214 2.99 -22.54 -1.87
CA ARG A 214 2.30 -22.26 -3.15
C ARG A 214 1.08 -21.37 -3.01
N LEU A 215 0.71 -21.02 -1.79
CA LEU A 215 -0.47 -20.19 -1.53
C LEU A 215 -0.26 -18.76 -2.02
N ALA A 216 -1.20 -18.30 -2.84
CA ALA A 216 -1.29 -16.90 -3.24
C ALA A 216 -2.03 -16.06 -2.19
N GLY A 217 -1.65 -14.78 -2.05
CA GLY A 217 -2.25 -13.89 -1.05
C GLY A 217 -3.77 -13.77 -1.16
N HIS A 218 -4.31 -13.67 -2.37
CA HIS A 218 -5.77 -13.59 -2.58
C HIS A 218 -6.52 -14.83 -2.12
N GLN A 219 -5.91 -16.04 -2.21
CA GLN A 219 -6.51 -17.28 -1.71
C GLN A 219 -6.62 -17.26 -0.18
N ILE A 220 -5.54 -16.80 0.49
CA ILE A 220 -5.52 -16.65 1.96
C ILE A 220 -6.60 -15.67 2.42
N LEU A 221 -6.72 -14.52 1.78
CA LEU A 221 -7.73 -13.51 2.12
C LEU A 221 -9.15 -14.01 1.84
N ALA A 222 -9.35 -14.76 0.75
CA ALA A 222 -10.64 -15.36 0.42
C ALA A 222 -11.09 -16.39 1.47
N VAL A 223 -10.20 -17.33 1.85
CA VAL A 223 -10.55 -18.36 2.84
C VAL A 223 -10.76 -17.76 4.22
N ASN A 224 -9.97 -16.75 4.61
CA ASN A 224 -10.15 -16.04 5.87
C ASN A 224 -11.51 -15.33 5.95
N ARG A 225 -11.96 -14.69 4.86
CA ARG A 225 -13.29 -14.06 4.78
C ARG A 225 -14.38 -15.11 4.81
N GLY A 226 -14.25 -16.20 4.04
CA GLY A 226 -15.22 -17.29 4.03
C GLY A 226 -15.37 -17.98 5.39
N GLU A 227 -14.28 -18.13 6.15
CA GLU A 227 -14.30 -18.63 7.53
C GLU A 227 -15.00 -17.65 8.47
N LYS A 228 -14.68 -16.35 8.40
CA LYS A 228 -15.31 -15.28 9.17
C LYS A 228 -16.82 -15.19 8.93
N GLU A 229 -17.25 -15.42 7.71
CA GLU A 229 -18.66 -15.43 7.31
C GLU A 229 -19.37 -16.77 7.58
N GLY A 230 -18.63 -17.78 8.08
CA GLY A 230 -19.16 -19.09 8.49
C GLY A 230 -19.51 -20.02 7.33
N PHE A 231 -18.93 -19.82 6.14
CA PHE A 231 -19.04 -20.72 5.00
C PHE A 231 -17.95 -21.79 4.99
N LEU A 232 -16.77 -21.47 5.50
CA LEU A 232 -15.60 -22.34 5.45
C LEU A 232 -15.09 -22.68 6.87
N SER A 233 -14.50 -23.86 6.98
CA SER A 233 -13.62 -24.25 8.08
C SER A 233 -12.21 -24.41 7.53
N VAL A 234 -11.26 -23.67 8.11
CA VAL A 234 -9.90 -23.57 7.57
C VAL A 234 -8.88 -24.04 8.60
N THR A 235 -8.01 -24.96 8.20
CA THR A 235 -6.96 -25.53 9.06
C THR A 235 -5.62 -25.57 8.33
N VAL A 236 -4.54 -25.45 9.10
CA VAL A 236 -3.19 -25.69 8.58
C VAL A 236 -2.75 -27.08 9.03
N LEU A 237 -2.59 -27.98 8.09
CA LEU A 237 -2.24 -29.37 8.34
C LEU A 237 -0.73 -29.58 8.21
N LEU A 238 -0.19 -30.45 9.08
CA LEU A 238 1.13 -31.03 8.99
C LEU A 238 1.01 -32.54 9.19
N ASP A 239 1.75 -33.30 8.43
CA ASP A 239 1.82 -34.75 8.68
C ASP A 239 2.29 -35.02 10.11
N ARG A 240 1.36 -35.62 10.92
CA ARG A 240 1.58 -35.87 12.32
C ARG A 240 2.77 -36.80 12.55
N GLU A 241 2.90 -37.85 11.74
CA GLU A 241 3.99 -38.82 11.91
C GLU A 241 5.35 -38.20 11.54
N ALA A 242 5.42 -37.33 10.53
CA ALA A 242 6.63 -36.58 10.21
C ALA A 242 7.04 -35.65 11.36
N ALA A 243 6.06 -34.96 11.96
CA ALA A 243 6.31 -34.08 13.11
C ALA A 243 6.76 -34.85 14.34
N LEU A 244 6.08 -35.94 14.66
CA LEU A 244 6.44 -36.83 15.78
C LEU A 244 7.80 -37.51 15.57
N TYR A 245 8.11 -37.90 14.35
CA TYR A 245 9.44 -38.44 14.02
C TYR A 245 10.55 -37.41 14.33
N ALA A 246 10.33 -36.14 13.93
CA ALA A 246 11.29 -35.06 14.24
C ALA A 246 11.45 -34.85 15.76
N LEU A 247 10.35 -34.80 16.51
CA LEU A 247 10.37 -34.69 17.98
C LEU A 247 11.05 -35.88 18.65
N ARG A 248 10.65 -37.10 18.31
CA ARG A 248 11.21 -38.31 18.89
C ARG A 248 12.70 -38.44 18.59
N THR A 249 13.14 -38.10 17.40
CA THR A 249 14.56 -38.13 17.02
C THR A 249 15.39 -37.16 17.86
N ALA A 250 14.84 -36.00 18.21
CA ALA A 250 15.53 -35.00 19.01
C ALA A 250 15.55 -35.34 20.52
N VAL A 251 14.51 -35.97 21.04
CA VAL A 251 14.27 -36.09 22.49
C VAL A 251 14.47 -37.52 23.01
N VAL A 252 14.01 -38.55 22.27
CA VAL A 252 13.96 -39.91 22.76
C VAL A 252 15.31 -40.60 22.62
N LYS A 253 15.83 -41.13 23.73
CA LYS A 253 17.05 -41.98 23.76
C LYS A 253 16.63 -43.44 23.60
N PRO A 254 16.84 -44.07 22.43
CA PRO A 254 16.39 -45.43 22.19
C PRO A 254 17.06 -46.44 23.15
N ARG A 255 16.36 -47.51 23.47
CA ARG A 255 16.83 -48.60 24.34
C ARG A 255 17.00 -48.22 25.82
N THR A 256 16.38 -47.15 26.30
CA THR A 256 16.31 -46.85 27.74
C THR A 256 14.94 -47.29 28.30
N PRO A 257 14.83 -47.60 29.60
CA PRO A 257 13.55 -48.00 30.19
C PRO A 257 12.44 -46.93 30.05
N ALA A 258 12.80 -45.67 30.09
CA ALA A 258 11.87 -44.53 29.95
C ALA A 258 11.55 -44.14 28.50
N ALA A 259 12.17 -44.76 27.49
CA ALA A 259 12.03 -44.35 26.08
C ALA A 259 10.56 -44.33 25.58
N ALA A 260 9.79 -45.36 25.92
CA ALA A 260 8.39 -45.48 25.54
C ALA A 260 7.54 -44.37 26.21
N PHE A 261 7.79 -44.09 27.47
CA PHE A 261 7.11 -43.04 28.22
C PHE A 261 7.41 -41.64 27.66
N VAL A 262 8.67 -41.34 27.40
CA VAL A 262 9.07 -40.04 26.79
C VAL A 262 8.53 -39.92 25.38
N SER A 263 8.45 -41.03 24.61
CA SER A 263 7.79 -41.01 23.29
C SER A 263 6.30 -40.64 23.38
N ALA A 264 5.59 -41.18 24.37
CA ALA A 264 4.20 -40.82 24.63
C ALA A 264 4.05 -39.35 25.09
N ALA A 265 5.00 -38.85 25.89
CA ALA A 265 5.05 -37.44 26.27
C ALA A 265 5.31 -36.51 25.07
N CYS A 266 6.11 -36.94 24.07
CA CYS A 266 6.26 -36.20 22.80
C CYS A 266 4.93 -36.10 22.04
N GLU A 267 4.12 -37.17 22.02
CA GLU A 267 2.80 -37.15 21.37
C GLU A 267 1.85 -36.18 22.06
N ASP A 268 1.75 -36.24 23.39
CA ASP A 268 0.92 -35.31 24.17
C ASP A 268 1.39 -33.86 24.02
N ALA A 269 2.71 -33.62 24.06
CA ALA A 269 3.28 -32.31 23.83
C ALA A 269 2.89 -31.74 22.44
N TYR A 270 3.02 -32.59 21.42
CA TYR A 270 2.68 -32.18 20.04
C TYR A 270 1.19 -31.91 19.91
N ASP A 271 0.34 -32.87 20.20
CA ASP A 271 -1.10 -32.79 19.92
C ASP A 271 -1.79 -31.71 20.75
N ARG A 272 -1.42 -31.58 22.03
CA ARG A 272 -2.10 -30.68 22.97
C ARG A 272 -1.50 -29.25 23.03
N LEU A 273 -0.19 -29.12 22.90
CA LEU A 273 0.49 -27.86 23.22
C LEU A 273 1.18 -27.21 21.98
N ILE A 274 1.97 -28.01 21.23
CA ILE A 274 2.83 -27.48 20.18
C ILE A 274 2.03 -27.20 18.92
N TYR A 275 1.38 -28.22 18.36
CA TYR A 275 0.67 -28.10 17.08
C TYR A 275 -0.41 -27.01 17.07
N PRO A 276 -1.32 -26.91 18.07
CA PRO A 276 -2.33 -25.86 18.07
C PRO A 276 -1.74 -24.45 18.17
N SER A 277 -0.54 -24.33 18.77
CA SER A 277 0.19 -23.05 18.85
C SER A 277 0.84 -22.70 17.51
N LEU A 278 1.51 -23.66 16.87
CA LEU A 278 2.16 -23.47 15.56
C LEU A 278 1.15 -23.25 14.43
N GLU A 279 0.00 -23.91 14.50
CA GLU A 279 -1.09 -23.70 13.55
C GLU A 279 -1.57 -22.25 13.59
N ARG A 280 -1.89 -21.72 14.79
CA ARG A 280 -2.30 -20.33 14.96
C ARG A 280 -1.23 -19.33 14.48
N GLU A 281 0.03 -19.62 14.79
CA GLU A 281 1.18 -18.83 14.34
C GLU A 281 1.27 -18.83 12.81
N ALA A 282 1.23 -19.99 12.18
CA ALA A 282 1.27 -20.14 10.73
C ALA A 282 0.09 -19.43 10.04
N ARG A 283 -1.14 -19.52 10.61
CA ARG A 283 -2.31 -18.79 10.11
C ARG A 283 -2.12 -17.27 10.21
N ALA A 284 -1.55 -16.77 11.31
CA ALA A 284 -1.23 -15.35 11.47
C ALA A 284 -0.19 -14.89 10.45
N ASP A 285 0.92 -15.60 10.32
CA ASP A 285 2.00 -15.28 9.37
C ASP A 285 1.52 -15.28 7.91
N LEU A 286 0.67 -16.27 7.54
CA LEU A 286 0.05 -16.33 6.22
C LEU A 286 -0.82 -15.09 5.97
N THR A 287 -1.65 -14.74 6.96
CA THR A 287 -2.55 -13.59 6.88
C THR A 287 -1.77 -12.27 6.77
N ASP A 288 -0.72 -12.09 7.58
CA ASP A 288 0.11 -10.89 7.55
C ASP A 288 0.82 -10.73 6.21
N ARG A 289 1.39 -11.80 5.66
CA ARG A 289 2.00 -11.79 4.32
C ARG A 289 0.98 -11.44 3.22
N ALA A 290 -0.21 -12.00 3.29
CA ALA A 290 -1.27 -11.74 2.34
C ALA A 290 -1.76 -10.29 2.42
N ASN A 291 -1.91 -9.75 3.63
CA ASN A 291 -2.28 -8.36 3.87
C ASN A 291 -1.23 -7.40 3.31
N GLU A 292 0.06 -7.58 3.63
CA GLU A 292 1.14 -6.71 3.12
C GLU A 292 1.24 -6.75 1.60
N GLY A 293 1.11 -7.94 0.99
CA GLY A 293 1.07 -8.06 -0.47
C GLY A 293 -0.08 -7.30 -1.11
N ALA A 294 -1.28 -7.43 -0.55
CA ALA A 294 -2.46 -6.75 -1.06
C ALA A 294 -2.42 -5.23 -0.80
N ILE A 295 -1.94 -4.78 0.36
CA ILE A 295 -1.71 -3.34 0.65
C ILE A 295 -0.72 -2.75 -0.36
N GLY A 296 0.37 -3.47 -0.67
CA GLY A 296 1.32 -3.07 -1.70
C GLY A 296 0.66 -2.92 -3.07
N GLN A 297 -0.22 -3.85 -3.45
CA GLN A 297 -0.96 -3.77 -4.71
C GLN A 297 -1.95 -2.58 -4.72
N PHE A 298 -2.60 -2.28 -3.59
CA PHE A 298 -3.48 -1.11 -3.50
C PHE A 298 -2.71 0.20 -3.62
N ALA A 299 -1.53 0.28 -3.02
CA ALA A 299 -0.63 1.42 -3.18
C ALA A 299 -0.23 1.63 -4.65
N LEU A 300 0.10 0.54 -5.36
CA LEU A 300 0.42 0.57 -6.79
C LEU A 300 -0.77 1.03 -7.65
N ASN A 301 -2.00 0.62 -7.31
CA ASN A 301 -3.20 1.02 -8.05
C ASN A 301 -3.64 2.46 -7.76
N LEU A 302 -3.38 2.98 -6.56
CA LEU A 302 -3.74 4.35 -6.17
C LEU A 302 -2.88 5.40 -6.88
N LYS A 303 -1.57 5.17 -7.00
CA LYS A 303 -0.63 6.14 -7.56
C LYS A 303 -1.02 6.64 -8.96
N PRO A 304 -1.33 5.77 -9.95
CA PRO A 304 -1.74 6.22 -11.28
C PRO A 304 -3.05 6.99 -11.30
N LEU A 305 -4.00 6.66 -10.39
CA LEU A 305 -5.25 7.43 -10.27
C LEU A 305 -5.00 8.87 -9.84
N LEU A 306 -4.07 9.07 -8.90
CA LEU A 306 -3.66 10.40 -8.43
C LEU A 306 -2.83 11.16 -9.46
N MET A 307 -2.03 10.44 -10.24
CA MET A 307 -1.09 11.01 -11.21
C MET A 307 -1.68 11.18 -12.61
N GLN A 308 -2.99 11.00 -12.79
CA GLN A 308 -3.62 11.26 -14.09
C GLN A 308 -3.37 12.69 -14.56
N PRO A 309 -3.02 12.89 -15.84
CA PRO A 309 -2.82 14.22 -16.40
C PRO A 309 -4.06 15.09 -16.26
N PRO A 310 -3.91 16.34 -15.79
CA PRO A 310 -5.02 17.26 -15.61
C PRO A 310 -5.45 17.89 -16.94
N VAL A 311 -6.75 18.23 -17.06
CA VAL A 311 -7.31 19.00 -18.18
C VAL A 311 -7.62 20.41 -17.68
N LYS A 312 -6.58 21.21 -17.48
CA LYS A 312 -6.65 22.54 -16.84
C LYS A 312 -7.17 23.62 -17.77
N GLY A 313 -7.77 24.69 -17.20
CA GLY A 313 -8.10 25.90 -17.89
C GLY A 313 -9.39 25.89 -18.74
N HIS A 314 -10.13 24.79 -18.71
CA HIS A 314 -11.35 24.61 -19.48
C HIS A 314 -12.61 24.78 -18.63
N ILE A 315 -13.65 25.35 -19.22
CA ILE A 315 -14.98 25.36 -18.60
C ILE A 315 -15.56 23.96 -18.76
N THR A 316 -15.83 23.31 -17.61
CA THR A 316 -16.17 21.91 -17.55
C THR A 316 -17.56 21.72 -16.95
N MET A 317 -18.37 20.85 -17.58
CA MET A 317 -19.63 20.37 -17.02
C MET A 317 -19.42 19.00 -16.39
N GLY A 318 -19.74 18.85 -15.11
CA GLY A 318 -19.75 17.57 -14.40
C GLY A 318 -21.14 16.97 -14.37
N LEU A 319 -21.24 15.71 -14.74
CA LEU A 319 -22.45 14.89 -14.69
C LEU A 319 -22.26 13.77 -13.66
N ASP A 320 -23.09 13.77 -12.63
CA ASP A 320 -23.18 12.69 -11.64
C ASP A 320 -24.43 11.84 -11.94
N PRO A 321 -24.28 10.69 -12.64
CA PRO A 321 -25.39 9.88 -13.09
C PRO A 321 -26.20 9.26 -11.95
N GLY A 322 -27.51 9.06 -12.13
CA GLY A 322 -28.33 8.36 -11.15
C GLY A 322 -29.74 8.08 -11.69
N TYR A 323 -30.30 6.90 -11.33
CA TYR A 323 -31.66 6.54 -11.70
C TYR A 323 -32.69 7.25 -10.83
N ALA A 324 -32.66 7.04 -9.51
CA ALA A 324 -33.74 7.47 -8.61
C ALA A 324 -33.86 8.99 -8.40
N HIS A 325 -32.74 9.70 -8.43
CA HIS A 325 -32.70 11.15 -8.15
C HIS A 325 -32.21 11.99 -9.33
N GLY A 326 -32.24 11.40 -10.52
CA GLY A 326 -31.78 12.07 -11.73
C GLY A 326 -30.26 12.23 -11.80
N CYS A 327 -29.80 12.78 -12.92
CA CYS A 327 -28.39 13.16 -13.13
C CYS A 327 -28.16 14.58 -12.59
N LYS A 328 -27.26 14.74 -11.64
CA LYS A 328 -26.87 16.03 -11.09
C LYS A 328 -25.81 16.64 -11.98
N VAL A 329 -25.91 17.93 -12.16
CA VAL A 329 -25.11 18.70 -13.12
C VAL A 329 -24.48 19.90 -12.43
N ALA A 330 -23.20 20.10 -12.64
CA ALA A 330 -22.50 21.32 -12.23
C ALA A 330 -21.63 21.82 -13.37
N VAL A 331 -21.64 23.13 -13.61
CA VAL A 331 -20.73 23.80 -14.54
C VAL A 331 -19.71 24.57 -13.72
N ILE A 332 -18.43 24.35 -14.00
CA ILE A 332 -17.32 25.03 -13.32
C ILE A 332 -16.46 25.77 -14.34
N ASP A 333 -15.88 26.91 -13.95
CA ASP A 333 -14.90 27.62 -14.75
C ASP A 333 -13.51 26.93 -14.74
N GLY A 334 -12.55 27.46 -15.47
CA GLY A 334 -11.19 26.93 -15.55
C GLY A 334 -10.41 26.93 -14.24
N THR A 335 -10.91 27.58 -13.19
CA THR A 335 -10.33 27.59 -11.83
C THR A 335 -11.05 26.65 -10.86
N GLY A 336 -12.10 25.97 -11.31
CA GLY A 336 -12.93 25.08 -10.49
C GLY A 336 -14.03 25.78 -9.70
N LYS A 337 -14.29 27.07 -9.95
CA LYS A 337 -15.40 27.82 -9.36
C LYS A 337 -16.72 27.41 -10.01
N VAL A 338 -17.75 27.17 -9.21
CA VAL A 338 -19.07 26.79 -9.71
C VAL A 338 -19.75 28.01 -10.36
N LEU A 339 -20.20 27.82 -11.60
CA LEU A 339 -20.93 28.84 -12.38
C LEU A 339 -22.44 28.57 -12.38
N ASP A 340 -22.83 27.31 -12.47
CA ASP A 340 -24.25 26.90 -12.52
C ASP A 340 -24.44 25.46 -12.05
N THR A 341 -25.63 25.12 -11.55
CA THR A 341 -25.98 23.77 -11.13
C THR A 341 -27.43 23.45 -11.54
N THR A 342 -27.69 22.18 -11.83
CA THR A 342 -29.04 21.71 -12.12
C THR A 342 -29.19 20.19 -11.93
N VAL A 343 -30.41 19.69 -12.10
CA VAL A 343 -30.70 18.25 -12.17
C VAL A 343 -31.50 17.99 -13.44
N VAL A 344 -31.18 16.88 -14.11
CA VAL A 344 -31.88 16.38 -15.30
C VAL A 344 -32.22 14.91 -15.15
N TYR A 345 -33.20 14.41 -15.87
CA TYR A 345 -33.76 13.07 -15.72
C TYR A 345 -33.70 12.26 -17.04
N PRO A 346 -32.50 11.93 -17.57
CA PRO A 346 -32.36 11.32 -18.89
C PRO A 346 -32.93 9.88 -18.95
N THR A 347 -33.12 9.23 -17.81
CA THR A 347 -33.56 7.82 -17.69
C THR A 347 -35.08 7.65 -17.51
N TYR A 348 -35.83 8.75 -17.41
CA TYR A 348 -37.28 8.75 -17.16
C TYR A 348 -38.16 8.75 -18.43
N GLY A 349 -37.58 8.39 -19.57
CA GLY A 349 -38.27 8.27 -20.86
C GLY A 349 -37.80 9.32 -21.88
N GLU A 350 -38.23 9.13 -23.17
CA GLU A 350 -37.70 9.93 -24.28
C GLU A 350 -38.02 11.42 -24.19
N ARG A 351 -39.16 11.80 -23.59
CA ARG A 351 -39.49 13.22 -23.37
C ARG A 351 -38.52 13.89 -22.43
N GLN A 352 -38.31 13.28 -21.26
CA GLN A 352 -37.37 13.79 -20.25
C GLN A 352 -35.92 13.79 -20.74
N LYS A 353 -35.54 12.82 -21.58
CA LYS A 353 -34.23 12.79 -22.25
C LYS A 353 -34.07 13.98 -23.19
N LYS A 354 -35.07 14.31 -24.01
CA LYS A 354 -35.06 15.47 -24.91
C LYS A 354 -34.99 16.78 -24.11
N ASP A 355 -35.77 16.89 -23.04
CA ASP A 355 -35.76 18.06 -22.16
C ASP A 355 -34.37 18.23 -21.50
N ALA A 356 -33.75 17.14 -21.08
CA ALA A 356 -32.39 17.13 -20.54
C ALA A 356 -31.36 17.63 -21.57
N ILE A 357 -31.40 17.08 -22.80
CA ILE A 357 -30.52 17.52 -23.91
C ILE A 357 -30.68 18.99 -24.16
N ALA A 358 -31.92 19.51 -24.27
CA ALA A 358 -32.19 20.92 -24.53
C ALA A 358 -31.62 21.83 -23.42
N LYS A 359 -31.85 21.41 -22.16
CA LYS A 359 -31.37 22.17 -20.98
C LYS A 359 -29.84 22.18 -20.88
N LEU A 360 -29.18 21.04 -21.06
CA LEU A 360 -27.73 20.96 -21.03
C LEU A 360 -27.07 21.65 -22.19
N THR A 361 -27.66 21.60 -23.41
CA THR A 361 -27.21 22.37 -24.57
C THR A 361 -27.26 23.88 -24.30
N ALA A 362 -28.32 24.35 -23.66
CA ALA A 362 -28.44 25.74 -23.28
C ALA A 362 -27.37 26.16 -22.27
N LEU A 363 -27.08 25.34 -21.27
CA LEU A 363 -26.01 25.57 -20.30
C LEU A 363 -24.63 25.59 -20.96
N CYS A 364 -24.35 24.63 -21.88
CA CYS A 364 -23.10 24.60 -22.63
C CYS A 364 -22.88 25.90 -23.42
N LYS A 365 -23.90 26.37 -24.12
CA LYS A 365 -23.82 27.62 -24.88
C LYS A 365 -23.73 28.87 -24.00
N LYS A 366 -24.47 28.91 -22.88
CA LYS A 366 -24.48 30.04 -21.93
C LYS A 366 -23.09 30.26 -21.31
N HIS A 367 -22.41 29.20 -20.94
CA HIS A 367 -21.14 29.27 -20.19
C HIS A 367 -19.92 29.01 -21.07
N GLY A 368 -20.08 28.59 -22.32
CA GLY A 368 -18.96 28.22 -23.18
C GLY A 368 -18.26 26.93 -22.75
N VAL A 369 -19.04 25.92 -22.33
CA VAL A 369 -18.51 24.63 -21.93
C VAL A 369 -17.80 23.97 -23.10
N THR A 370 -16.57 23.50 -22.85
CA THR A 370 -15.76 22.80 -23.86
C THR A 370 -15.54 21.32 -23.50
N HIS A 371 -15.69 20.97 -22.22
CA HIS A 371 -15.45 19.62 -21.72
C HIS A 371 -16.58 19.16 -20.81
N ILE A 372 -16.90 17.85 -20.89
CA ILE A 372 -17.92 17.21 -20.06
C ILE A 372 -17.27 16.02 -19.33
N ALA A 373 -17.36 16.04 -18.01
CA ALA A 373 -16.94 14.94 -17.13
C ALA A 373 -18.15 14.12 -16.72
N ILE A 374 -18.19 12.83 -17.04
CA ILE A 374 -19.30 11.94 -16.69
C ILE A 374 -18.80 10.92 -15.65
N GLY A 375 -19.43 10.85 -14.48
CA GLY A 375 -19.15 9.83 -13.46
C GLY A 375 -19.39 8.41 -14.01
N ASN A 376 -18.57 7.45 -13.59
CA ASN A 376 -18.63 6.07 -14.05
C ASN A 376 -19.55 5.14 -13.22
N GLY A 377 -20.43 5.70 -12.41
CA GLY A 377 -21.32 4.93 -11.55
C GLY A 377 -22.63 4.49 -12.23
N THR A 378 -23.65 4.33 -11.38
CA THR A 378 -24.98 3.88 -11.80
C THR A 378 -25.60 4.86 -12.81
N ALA A 379 -26.19 4.37 -13.92
CA ALA A 379 -26.75 5.15 -15.04
C ALA A 379 -25.71 5.94 -15.86
N SER A 380 -24.42 5.63 -15.74
CA SER A 380 -23.35 6.27 -16.54
C SER A 380 -23.56 6.06 -18.04
N ARG A 381 -23.98 4.86 -18.45
CA ARG A 381 -24.22 4.52 -19.87
C ARG A 381 -25.32 5.36 -20.51
N GLU A 382 -26.46 5.46 -19.85
CA GLU A 382 -27.61 6.24 -20.34
C GLU A 382 -27.24 7.73 -20.40
N THR A 383 -26.47 8.22 -19.43
CA THR A 383 -25.98 9.60 -19.39
C THR A 383 -24.97 9.84 -20.50
N GLU A 384 -24.07 8.90 -20.78
CA GLU A 384 -23.12 8.98 -21.89
C GLU A 384 -23.83 9.01 -23.26
N GLN A 385 -24.80 8.09 -23.49
CA GLN A 385 -25.60 8.06 -24.71
C GLN A 385 -26.35 9.38 -24.93
N MET A 386 -26.98 9.93 -23.90
CA MET A 386 -27.61 11.27 -23.94
C MET A 386 -26.59 12.36 -24.29
N THR A 387 -25.41 12.31 -23.68
CA THR A 387 -24.34 13.29 -23.92
C THR A 387 -23.87 13.25 -25.37
N VAL A 388 -23.65 12.08 -25.95
CA VAL A 388 -23.25 11.92 -27.35
C VAL A 388 -24.32 12.44 -28.32
N GLU A 389 -25.61 12.17 -28.03
CA GLU A 389 -26.70 12.74 -28.80
C GLU A 389 -26.69 14.26 -28.74
N MET A 390 -26.45 14.85 -27.60
CA MET A 390 -26.31 16.30 -27.37
C MET A 390 -25.11 16.87 -28.14
N LEU A 391 -23.97 16.17 -28.14
CA LEU A 391 -22.73 16.65 -28.78
C LEU A 391 -22.84 16.82 -30.31
N ARG A 392 -23.78 16.12 -30.98
CA ARG A 392 -24.06 16.32 -32.40
C ARG A 392 -24.44 17.75 -32.73
N GLY A 393 -25.01 18.47 -31.76
CA GLY A 393 -25.38 19.90 -31.90
C GLY A 393 -24.36 20.89 -31.28
N LEU A 394 -23.23 20.41 -30.78
CA LEU A 394 -22.24 21.19 -30.06
C LEU A 394 -20.80 20.89 -30.57
N PRO A 395 -20.43 21.40 -31.77
CA PRO A 395 -19.09 21.20 -32.30
C PRO A 395 -18.03 21.81 -31.37
N GLY A 396 -16.92 21.10 -31.14
CA GLY A 396 -15.84 21.57 -30.28
C GLY A 396 -16.00 21.23 -28.80
N VAL A 397 -17.07 20.53 -28.40
CA VAL A 397 -17.25 19.97 -27.07
C VAL A 397 -16.88 18.48 -27.08
N SER A 398 -16.12 18.05 -26.10
CA SER A 398 -15.73 16.64 -25.89
C SER A 398 -16.08 16.18 -24.49
N TYR A 399 -16.14 14.86 -24.28
CA TYR A 399 -16.39 14.30 -22.96
C TYR A 399 -15.36 13.25 -22.54
N MET A 400 -15.31 12.98 -21.26
CA MET A 400 -14.52 11.91 -20.67
C MET A 400 -15.29 11.25 -19.53
N ILE A 401 -15.16 9.95 -19.41
CA ILE A 401 -15.64 9.21 -18.24
C ILE A 401 -14.63 9.38 -17.10
N VAL A 402 -15.12 9.87 -15.97
CA VAL A 402 -14.32 10.15 -14.77
C VAL A 402 -14.65 9.14 -13.68
N ASN A 403 -13.62 8.62 -13.01
CA ASN A 403 -13.82 7.77 -11.85
C ASN A 403 -14.48 8.57 -10.71
N GLU A 404 -15.71 8.19 -10.33
CA GLU A 404 -16.47 8.86 -9.26
C GLU A 404 -16.28 8.25 -7.87
N ALA A 405 -15.43 7.21 -7.73
CA ALA A 405 -15.20 6.55 -6.44
C ALA A 405 -14.91 7.58 -5.34
N GLY A 406 -15.60 7.46 -4.20
CA GLY A 406 -15.49 8.37 -3.09
C GLY A 406 -16.14 9.76 -3.29
N ALA A 407 -16.75 10.09 -4.44
CA ALA A 407 -17.42 11.37 -4.64
C ALA A 407 -18.60 11.58 -3.68
N SER A 408 -19.35 10.51 -3.41
CA SER A 408 -20.42 10.53 -2.41
C SER A 408 -19.91 10.70 -0.97
N VAL A 409 -18.75 10.11 -0.65
CA VAL A 409 -18.09 10.28 0.65
C VAL A 409 -17.63 11.74 0.81
N TYR A 410 -17.02 12.32 -0.22
CA TYR A 410 -16.67 13.73 -0.22
C TYR A 410 -17.90 14.61 -0.04
N SER A 411 -18.95 14.41 -0.83
CA SER A 411 -20.13 15.28 -0.82
C SER A 411 -20.84 15.31 0.56
N ALA A 412 -20.80 14.21 1.31
CA ALA A 412 -21.33 14.10 2.67
C ALA A 412 -20.35 14.59 3.75
N SER A 413 -19.10 14.92 3.39
CA SER A 413 -18.08 15.30 4.36
C SER A 413 -18.28 16.72 4.90
N LYS A 414 -17.72 16.98 6.09
CA LYS A 414 -17.67 18.32 6.68
C LYS A 414 -16.93 19.29 5.78
N LEU A 415 -15.86 18.86 5.12
CA LEU A 415 -15.09 19.68 4.19
C LEU A 415 -15.95 20.17 3.02
N ALA A 416 -16.74 19.28 2.41
CA ALA A 416 -17.65 19.68 1.33
C ALA A 416 -18.78 20.61 1.80
N ALA A 417 -19.25 20.46 3.05
CA ALA A 417 -20.20 21.37 3.65
C ALA A 417 -19.59 22.76 3.89
N GLU A 418 -18.33 22.84 4.28
CA GLU A 418 -17.60 24.11 4.42
C GLU A 418 -17.30 24.77 3.07
N GLU A 419 -16.94 23.99 2.02
CA GLU A 419 -16.70 24.50 0.67
C GLU A 419 -17.99 24.97 -0.03
N PHE A 420 -19.11 24.30 0.23
CA PHE A 420 -20.41 24.52 -0.44
C PHE A 420 -21.56 24.53 0.56
N PRO A 421 -21.67 25.55 1.42
CA PRO A 421 -22.72 25.62 2.43
C PRO A 421 -24.13 25.72 1.81
N ASP A 422 -24.26 26.34 0.65
CA ASP A 422 -25.53 26.60 -0.02
C ASP A 422 -25.98 25.50 -0.97
N TYR A 423 -25.15 24.45 -1.19
CA TYR A 423 -25.48 23.36 -2.11
C TYR A 423 -25.90 22.10 -1.38
N ASP A 424 -26.93 21.45 -1.92
CA ASP A 424 -27.33 20.11 -1.53
C ASP A 424 -26.16 19.11 -1.70
N VAL A 425 -26.12 18.12 -0.81
CA VAL A 425 -25.15 17.02 -0.82
C VAL A 425 -25.03 16.40 -2.22
N ASN A 426 -26.16 16.21 -2.92
CA ASN A 426 -26.17 15.62 -4.24
C ASN A 426 -25.48 16.48 -5.33
N LEU A 427 -25.52 17.80 -5.24
CA LEU A 427 -24.88 18.70 -6.20
C LEU A 427 -23.37 18.79 -6.01
N ARG A 428 -22.88 18.60 -4.79
CA ARG A 428 -21.45 18.62 -4.45
C ARG A 428 -20.69 17.51 -5.16
N SER A 429 -21.29 16.33 -5.39
CA SER A 429 -20.67 15.23 -6.13
C SER A 429 -20.43 15.59 -7.60
N ALA A 430 -21.38 16.25 -8.27
CA ALA A 430 -21.21 16.70 -9.64
C ALA A 430 -20.08 17.74 -9.78
N VAL A 431 -19.93 18.63 -8.79
CA VAL A 431 -18.79 19.57 -8.73
C VAL A 431 -17.47 18.79 -8.59
N SER A 432 -17.42 17.79 -7.70
CA SER A 432 -16.24 16.96 -7.54
C SER A 432 -15.86 16.22 -8.82
N ILE A 433 -16.83 15.65 -9.53
CA ILE A 433 -16.59 14.96 -10.82
C ILE A 433 -16.00 15.93 -11.87
N ALA A 434 -16.54 17.15 -11.98
CA ALA A 434 -16.00 18.15 -12.88
C ALA A 434 -14.55 18.54 -12.52
N ARG A 435 -14.28 18.77 -11.23
CA ARG A 435 -12.94 19.12 -10.73
C ARG A 435 -11.93 18.01 -10.88
N ARG A 436 -12.35 16.74 -10.80
CA ARG A 436 -11.46 15.58 -11.06
C ARG A 436 -10.97 15.52 -12.50
N MET A 437 -11.74 16.02 -13.46
CA MET A 437 -11.26 16.16 -14.83
C MET A 437 -10.22 17.28 -14.93
N GLN A 438 -10.44 18.39 -14.24
CA GLN A 438 -9.51 19.53 -14.27
C GLN A 438 -8.18 19.23 -13.55
N ASP A 439 -8.23 18.68 -12.34
CA ASP A 439 -7.04 18.20 -11.60
C ASP A 439 -7.43 17.05 -10.64
N PRO A 440 -7.22 15.80 -11.06
CA PRO A 440 -7.54 14.63 -10.23
C PRO A 440 -6.87 14.66 -8.87
N LEU A 441 -5.57 14.99 -8.80
CA LEU A 441 -4.81 15.00 -7.56
C LEU A 441 -5.37 16.01 -6.56
N ALA A 442 -5.61 17.25 -7.01
CA ALA A 442 -6.11 18.35 -6.16
C ALA A 442 -7.47 18.02 -5.53
N GLU A 443 -8.31 17.24 -6.22
CA GLU A 443 -9.63 16.84 -5.73
C GLU A 443 -9.58 15.56 -4.89
N LEU A 444 -8.84 14.53 -5.35
CA LEU A 444 -8.79 13.22 -4.65
C LEU A 444 -8.09 13.29 -3.28
N VAL A 445 -7.18 14.23 -3.07
CA VAL A 445 -6.55 14.43 -1.74
C VAL A 445 -7.53 14.87 -0.64
N LYS A 446 -8.73 15.32 -1.01
CA LYS A 446 -9.81 15.69 -0.08
C LYS A 446 -10.54 14.49 0.50
N ILE A 447 -10.33 13.32 -0.08
CA ILE A 447 -11.03 12.07 0.24
C ILE A 447 -10.06 11.13 0.94
N ASP A 448 -10.57 10.36 1.89
CA ASP A 448 -9.81 9.23 2.45
C ASP A 448 -9.47 8.25 1.31
N PRO A 449 -8.18 7.95 1.06
CA PRO A 449 -7.78 7.05 -0.02
C PRO A 449 -8.50 5.70 0.00
N LYS A 450 -8.89 5.19 1.16
CA LYS A 450 -9.69 3.97 1.32
C LYS A 450 -11.07 4.05 0.65
N ALA A 451 -11.65 5.25 0.56
CA ALA A 451 -12.93 5.45 -0.08
C ALA A 451 -12.86 5.43 -1.62
N ILE A 452 -11.67 5.42 -2.20
CA ILE A 452 -11.47 5.31 -3.65
C ILE A 452 -11.69 3.88 -4.15
N GLY A 453 -11.78 2.89 -3.24
CA GLY A 453 -12.10 1.51 -3.61
C GLY A 453 -10.98 0.80 -4.39
N VAL A 454 -9.73 0.98 -3.97
CA VAL A 454 -8.55 0.46 -4.68
C VAL A 454 -8.29 -1.04 -4.49
N GLY A 455 -9.08 -1.75 -3.68
CA GLY A 455 -8.84 -3.16 -3.43
C GLY A 455 -10.03 -3.99 -2.94
N GLN A 456 -10.04 -5.27 -3.33
CA GLN A 456 -11.14 -6.19 -3.07
C GLN A 456 -11.32 -6.57 -1.59
N TYR A 457 -10.20 -6.71 -0.84
CA TYR A 457 -10.20 -7.15 0.56
C TYR A 457 -9.83 -6.04 1.55
N GLN A 458 -9.90 -4.79 1.13
CA GLN A 458 -9.45 -3.65 1.94
C GLN A 458 -10.12 -3.52 3.32
N HIS A 459 -11.36 -4.00 3.47
CA HIS A 459 -12.10 -3.95 4.74
C HIS A 459 -11.70 -5.07 5.73
N ASP A 460 -11.01 -6.11 5.24
CA ASP A 460 -10.56 -7.24 6.08
C ASP A 460 -9.13 -7.05 6.62
N MET A 461 -8.42 -6.04 6.14
CA MET A 461 -7.03 -5.77 6.48
C MET A 461 -6.89 -4.91 7.73
N PRO A 462 -5.69 -4.89 8.35
CA PRO A 462 -5.37 -3.94 9.42
C PRO A 462 -5.48 -2.50 8.92
N GLN A 463 -6.55 -1.79 9.32
CA GLN A 463 -6.92 -0.47 8.79
C GLN A 463 -5.82 0.59 9.01
N LYS A 464 -5.13 0.55 10.14
CA LYS A 464 -4.03 1.47 10.43
C LYS A 464 -2.87 1.30 9.43
N ARG A 465 -2.50 0.04 9.14
CA ARG A 465 -1.41 -0.25 8.19
C ARG A 465 -1.79 0.16 6.76
N LEU A 466 -3.04 -0.09 6.37
CA LEU A 466 -3.58 0.36 5.10
C LEU A 466 -3.55 1.90 4.99
N ASP A 467 -3.99 2.61 6.04
CA ASP A 467 -3.94 4.08 6.10
C ASP A 467 -2.53 4.63 5.93
N GLU A 468 -1.56 4.06 6.64
CA GLU A 468 -0.16 4.46 6.56
C GLU A 468 0.38 4.31 5.13
N ALA A 469 0.14 3.15 4.50
CA ALA A 469 0.60 2.87 3.15
C ALA A 469 -0.04 3.81 2.10
N LEU A 470 -1.37 3.95 2.12
CA LEU A 470 -2.07 4.78 1.14
C LEU A 470 -1.80 6.27 1.35
N SER A 471 -1.70 6.74 2.59
CA SER A 471 -1.32 8.12 2.89
C SER A 471 0.08 8.43 2.39
N GLY A 472 1.01 7.48 2.49
CA GLY A 472 2.35 7.61 1.92
C GLY A 472 2.32 7.82 0.41
N VAL A 473 1.50 7.06 -0.33
CA VAL A 473 1.35 7.25 -1.78
C VAL A 473 0.81 8.64 -2.13
N VAL A 474 -0.20 9.12 -1.38
CA VAL A 474 -0.75 10.47 -1.59
C VAL A 474 0.34 11.54 -1.37
N GLU A 475 1.10 11.40 -0.29
CA GLU A 475 2.19 12.31 0.05
C GLU A 475 3.27 12.32 -1.05
N ASP A 476 3.70 11.15 -1.52
CA ASP A 476 4.69 11.02 -2.59
C ASP A 476 4.20 11.67 -3.89
N CYS A 477 2.93 11.45 -4.29
CA CYS A 477 2.36 12.06 -5.47
C CYS A 477 2.29 13.58 -5.38
N VAL A 478 1.82 14.13 -4.26
CA VAL A 478 1.71 15.59 -4.05
C VAL A 478 3.08 16.25 -4.09
N ASN A 479 4.09 15.67 -3.45
CA ASN A 479 5.43 16.22 -3.42
C ASN A 479 6.17 16.03 -4.77
N ALA A 480 5.87 14.99 -5.54
CA ALA A 480 6.40 14.81 -6.88
C ALA A 480 5.88 15.89 -7.87
N VAL A 481 4.59 16.21 -7.80
CA VAL A 481 3.95 17.24 -8.65
C VAL A 481 4.39 18.65 -8.25
N GLY A 482 4.49 18.91 -6.94
CA GLY A 482 4.65 20.25 -6.39
C GLY A 482 3.31 21.01 -6.31
N VAL A 483 3.25 21.98 -5.42
CA VAL A 483 2.00 22.63 -5.03
C VAL A 483 2.13 24.15 -5.11
N ASP A 484 1.26 24.80 -5.86
CA ASP A 484 1.13 26.26 -5.86
C ASP A 484 0.53 26.73 -4.52
N VAL A 485 1.29 27.50 -3.77
CA VAL A 485 0.89 27.96 -2.43
C VAL A 485 -0.25 28.96 -2.47
N ASN A 486 -0.40 29.69 -3.59
CA ASN A 486 -1.40 30.75 -3.74
C ASN A 486 -2.78 30.19 -4.10
N THR A 487 -2.86 29.03 -4.74
CA THR A 487 -4.11 28.43 -5.21
C THR A 487 -4.53 27.17 -4.45
N ALA A 488 -3.59 26.46 -3.85
CA ALA A 488 -3.84 25.16 -3.21
C ALA A 488 -4.81 25.23 -2.04
N SER A 489 -5.64 24.19 -1.91
CA SER A 489 -6.50 23.99 -0.73
C SER A 489 -5.68 23.59 0.50
N ALA A 490 -6.24 23.80 1.71
CA ALA A 490 -5.62 23.34 2.95
C ALA A 490 -5.42 21.80 2.95
N SER A 491 -6.32 21.04 2.32
CA SER A 491 -6.22 19.58 2.19
C SER A 491 -5.01 19.19 1.34
N LEU A 492 -4.77 19.87 0.23
CA LEU A 492 -3.61 19.61 -0.63
C LEU A 492 -2.31 20.03 0.08
N LEU A 493 -2.27 21.21 0.69
CA LEU A 493 -1.11 21.71 1.44
C LEU A 493 -0.73 20.79 2.60
N SER A 494 -1.71 20.16 3.27
CA SER A 494 -1.43 19.24 4.40
C SER A 494 -0.70 17.96 3.99
N ARG A 495 -0.61 17.66 2.69
CA ARG A 495 0.14 16.52 2.13
C ARG A 495 1.55 16.90 1.67
N VAL A 496 1.89 18.18 1.74
CA VAL A 496 3.26 18.64 1.44
C VAL A 496 4.18 18.30 2.62
N SER A 497 5.34 17.77 2.29
CA SER A 497 6.41 17.44 3.24
C SER A 497 6.61 18.56 4.26
N GLY A 498 6.69 18.20 5.53
CA GLY A 498 6.91 19.15 6.64
C GLY A 498 5.72 20.01 7.04
N LEU A 499 4.58 19.94 6.34
CA LEU A 499 3.36 20.65 6.71
C LEU A 499 2.39 19.75 7.47
N THR A 500 1.76 20.31 8.48
CA THR A 500 0.65 19.69 9.22
C THR A 500 -0.68 20.29 8.77
N ALA A 501 -1.80 19.64 9.09
CA ALA A 501 -3.12 20.20 8.83
C ALA A 501 -3.31 21.60 9.45
N ALA A 502 -2.68 21.88 10.60
CA ALA A 502 -2.75 23.19 11.24
C ALA A 502 -1.93 24.24 10.48
N THR A 503 -0.70 23.90 10.06
CA THR A 503 0.13 24.83 9.26
C THR A 503 -0.46 25.07 7.88
N ALA A 504 -1.05 24.04 7.24
CA ALA A 504 -1.76 24.18 5.97
C ALA A 504 -2.94 25.18 6.07
N LYS A 505 -3.77 25.08 7.10
CA LYS A 505 -4.83 26.04 7.38
C LYS A 505 -4.29 27.45 7.64
N ASN A 506 -3.17 27.57 8.36
CA ASN A 506 -2.55 28.87 8.61
C ASN A 506 -1.99 29.51 7.33
N ILE A 507 -1.47 28.72 6.38
CA ILE A 507 -1.06 29.23 5.06
C ILE A 507 -2.25 29.83 4.31
N VAL A 508 -3.36 29.09 4.25
CA VAL A 508 -4.58 29.60 3.57
C VAL A 508 -5.09 30.87 4.23
N LYS A 509 -5.23 30.86 5.55
CA LYS A 509 -5.65 32.03 6.31
C LYS A 509 -4.71 33.23 6.10
N TYR A 510 -3.40 33.00 6.12
CA TYR A 510 -2.42 34.06 5.92
C TYR A 510 -2.58 34.75 4.56
N ARG A 511 -2.77 33.96 3.46
CA ARG A 511 -2.94 34.54 2.12
C ARG A 511 -4.29 35.27 1.98
N GLU A 512 -5.36 34.82 2.66
CA GLU A 512 -6.65 35.51 2.69
C GLU A 512 -6.57 36.87 3.41
N GLU A 513 -5.78 36.94 4.49
CA GLU A 513 -5.62 38.19 5.28
C GLU A 513 -4.57 39.13 4.71
N ASN A 514 -3.51 38.65 4.05
CA ASN A 514 -2.34 39.41 3.65
C ASN A 514 -2.13 39.47 2.11
N GLY A 515 -2.98 38.83 1.34
CA GLY A 515 -2.81 38.66 -0.09
C GLY A 515 -1.88 37.49 -0.46
N ALA A 516 -1.68 37.29 -1.76
CA ALA A 516 -0.85 36.21 -2.30
C ALA A 516 0.60 36.28 -1.79
N PHE A 517 1.23 35.14 -1.64
CA PHE A 517 2.65 35.05 -1.32
C PHE A 517 3.48 35.56 -2.52
N PRO A 518 4.33 36.55 -2.34
CA PRO A 518 5.18 37.07 -3.41
C PRO A 518 6.43 36.23 -3.67
N ASP A 519 6.83 35.42 -2.71
CA ASP A 519 8.00 34.55 -2.76
C ASP A 519 7.91 33.43 -1.69
N ARG A 520 8.77 32.40 -1.80
CA ARG A 520 8.85 31.31 -0.82
C ARG A 520 9.25 31.75 0.58
N LYS A 521 10.11 32.78 0.71
CA LYS A 521 10.60 33.25 2.02
C LYS A 521 9.48 33.81 2.88
N ARG A 522 8.42 34.34 2.25
CA ARG A 522 7.26 34.88 2.96
C ARG A 522 6.54 33.81 3.80
N LEU A 523 6.68 32.51 3.47
CA LEU A 523 6.15 31.40 4.26
C LEU A 523 6.65 31.39 5.71
N LEU A 524 7.85 31.88 5.97
CA LEU A 524 8.39 32.03 7.34
C LEU A 524 7.59 33.00 8.23
N LYS A 525 6.69 33.79 7.65
CA LYS A 525 5.79 34.68 8.38
C LYS A 525 4.47 33.99 8.79
N VAL A 526 4.23 32.78 8.27
CA VAL A 526 3.03 32.02 8.62
C VAL A 526 3.12 31.48 10.05
N PRO A 527 2.10 31.66 10.90
CA PRO A 527 2.10 31.14 12.26
C PRO A 527 2.31 29.62 12.29
N LYS A 528 3.16 29.15 13.20
CA LYS A 528 3.55 27.75 13.40
C LYS A 528 4.36 27.12 12.26
N LEU A 529 4.79 27.87 11.26
CA LEU A 529 5.68 27.43 10.21
C LEU A 529 7.10 27.90 10.55
N GLY A 530 7.82 27.07 11.32
CA GLY A 530 9.20 27.38 11.74
C GLY A 530 10.24 27.04 10.67
N PRO A 531 11.54 27.36 10.92
CA PRO A 531 12.63 27.13 9.96
C PRO A 531 12.72 25.68 9.48
N LYS A 532 12.56 24.69 10.40
CA LYS A 532 12.61 23.26 10.04
C LYS A 532 11.46 22.85 9.13
N ALA A 533 10.23 23.31 9.40
CA ALA A 533 9.09 23.04 8.52
C ALA A 533 9.27 23.71 7.15
N PHE A 534 9.83 24.94 7.15
CA PHE A 534 10.18 25.63 5.91
C PHE A 534 11.20 24.85 5.08
N GLU A 535 12.29 24.38 5.69
CA GLU A 535 13.28 23.53 5.04
C GLU A 535 12.61 22.32 4.37
N GLN A 536 11.71 21.62 5.08
CA GLN A 536 11.05 20.42 4.56
C GLN A 536 10.06 20.71 3.42
N CYS A 537 9.37 21.86 3.44
CA CYS A 537 8.28 22.13 2.47
C CYS A 537 8.68 23.05 1.31
N ALA A 538 9.66 23.93 1.48
CA ALA A 538 9.92 25.02 0.54
C ALA A 538 10.20 24.56 -0.89
N GLY A 539 10.93 23.46 -1.06
CA GLY A 539 11.23 22.93 -2.40
C GLY A 539 10.01 22.33 -3.12
N PHE A 540 8.98 21.95 -2.41
CA PHE A 540 7.75 21.38 -2.95
C PHE A 540 6.64 22.40 -3.21
N LEU A 541 6.76 23.60 -2.60
CA LEU A 541 5.83 24.70 -2.81
C LEU A 541 6.28 25.57 -4.00
N ARG A 542 5.36 25.97 -4.84
CA ARG A 542 5.58 26.85 -6.00
C ARG A 542 4.94 28.20 -5.76
N VAL A 543 5.59 29.24 -6.27
CA VAL A 543 5.06 30.62 -6.35
C VAL A 543 5.23 31.12 -7.78
N PRO A 544 4.30 30.81 -8.70
CA PRO A 544 4.44 31.14 -10.11
C PRO A 544 4.64 32.64 -10.38
N GLU A 545 4.02 33.50 -9.58
CA GLU A 545 4.06 34.95 -9.70
C GLU A 545 5.28 35.59 -9.03
N SER A 546 6.21 34.78 -8.46
CA SER A 546 7.42 35.33 -7.82
C SER A 546 8.31 36.06 -8.80
N ARG A 547 8.99 37.07 -8.29
CA ARG A 547 10.06 37.78 -9.05
C ARG A 547 11.22 36.84 -9.38
N SER A 548 11.52 35.88 -8.50
CA SER A 548 12.51 34.86 -8.75
C SER A 548 11.88 33.64 -9.42
N ILE A 549 12.29 33.38 -10.66
CA ILE A 549 11.82 32.14 -11.36
C ILE A 549 12.13 30.87 -10.60
N LEU A 550 13.16 30.84 -9.74
CA LEU A 550 13.53 29.71 -8.92
C LEU A 550 12.42 29.29 -7.94
N ASP A 551 11.59 30.23 -7.50
CA ASP A 551 10.43 29.93 -6.64
C ASP A 551 9.32 29.15 -7.39
N ASN A 552 9.36 29.14 -8.71
CA ASN A 552 8.48 28.30 -9.55
C ASN A 552 9.18 27.04 -10.09
N THR A 553 10.21 26.56 -9.41
CA THR A 553 10.94 25.33 -9.77
C THR A 553 10.98 24.34 -8.63
N GLY A 554 11.44 23.10 -8.87
CA GLY A 554 11.74 22.12 -7.83
C GLY A 554 13.11 22.32 -7.17
N VAL A 555 13.84 23.37 -7.52
CA VAL A 555 15.11 23.69 -6.87
C VAL A 555 14.86 24.12 -5.42
N HIS A 556 15.55 23.49 -4.49
CA HIS A 556 15.44 23.86 -3.07
C HIS A 556 16.11 25.21 -2.80
N PRO A 557 15.58 26.06 -1.90
CA PRO A 557 16.19 27.34 -1.57
C PRO A 557 17.68 27.29 -1.18
N GLU A 558 18.12 26.18 -0.55
CA GLU A 558 19.53 25.94 -0.24
C GLU A 558 20.42 25.91 -1.49
N SER A 559 19.88 25.47 -2.62
CA SER A 559 20.61 25.30 -3.89
C SER A 559 20.47 26.51 -4.84
N TYR A 560 19.81 27.59 -4.42
CA TYR A 560 19.64 28.78 -5.28
C TYR A 560 20.96 29.40 -5.69
N GLY A 561 21.94 29.49 -4.76
CA GLY A 561 23.29 29.96 -5.06
C GLY A 561 23.99 29.11 -6.11
N ALA A 562 23.91 27.78 -5.98
CA ALA A 562 24.48 26.85 -6.95
C ALA A 562 23.80 26.96 -8.34
N ALA A 563 22.46 27.10 -8.37
CA ALA A 563 21.72 27.28 -9.61
C ALA A 563 22.09 28.56 -10.34
N GLN A 564 22.24 29.68 -9.63
CA GLN A 564 22.69 30.96 -10.19
C GLN A 564 24.11 30.90 -10.72
N GLN A 565 25.03 30.27 -9.95
CA GLN A 565 26.41 30.06 -10.40
C GLN A 565 26.50 29.16 -11.63
N LEU A 566 25.67 28.11 -11.69
CA LEU A 566 25.59 27.24 -12.84
C LEU A 566 25.18 27.98 -14.11
N LEU A 567 24.16 28.82 -14.01
CA LEU A 567 23.71 29.66 -15.12
C LEU A 567 24.83 30.59 -15.58
N ALA A 568 25.50 31.27 -14.64
CA ALA A 568 26.63 32.16 -14.94
C ALA A 568 27.78 31.44 -15.65
N LEU A 569 28.17 30.23 -15.19
CA LEU A 569 29.17 29.37 -15.82
C LEU A 569 28.79 28.99 -17.27
N CYS A 570 27.52 28.82 -17.54
CA CYS A 570 26.99 28.50 -18.86
C CYS A 570 26.68 29.76 -19.72
N GLY A 571 26.91 30.97 -19.19
CA GLY A 571 26.65 32.21 -19.88
C GLY A 571 25.13 32.51 -20.00
N TYR A 572 24.36 32.16 -18.98
CA TYR A 572 22.93 32.41 -18.89
C TYR A 572 22.58 33.20 -17.63
N THR A 573 21.41 33.82 -17.64
CA THR A 573 20.83 34.55 -16.50
C THR A 573 19.51 33.94 -16.06
N LEU A 574 18.96 34.36 -14.92
CA LEU A 574 17.63 33.97 -14.48
C LEU A 574 16.52 34.48 -15.41
N GLU A 575 16.76 35.59 -16.12
CA GLU A 575 15.80 36.12 -17.12
C GLU A 575 15.74 35.19 -18.35
N ASP A 576 16.88 34.67 -18.79
CA ASP A 576 16.91 33.66 -19.86
C ASP A 576 16.13 32.39 -19.49
N VAL A 577 16.20 31.95 -18.23
CA VAL A 577 15.38 30.84 -17.72
C VAL A 577 13.89 31.17 -17.80
N LYS A 578 13.50 32.38 -17.40
CA LYS A 578 12.12 32.85 -17.42
C LYS A 578 11.55 32.90 -18.82
N ASN A 579 12.36 33.33 -19.80
CA ASN A 579 11.99 33.43 -21.19
C ASN A 579 12.08 32.10 -21.96
N GLY A 580 12.67 31.04 -21.35
CA GLY A 580 12.91 29.76 -22.02
C GLY A 580 14.12 29.76 -22.97
N ASP A 581 14.98 30.78 -22.91
CA ASP A 581 16.12 30.97 -23.80
C ASP A 581 17.38 30.20 -23.40
N ILE A 582 17.21 28.99 -22.85
CA ILE A 582 18.31 28.14 -22.38
C ILE A 582 18.33 26.73 -23.00
N PRO A 583 18.07 26.53 -24.30
CA PRO A 583 17.90 25.22 -24.91
C PRO A 583 19.16 24.34 -24.84
N LEU A 584 20.34 24.94 -24.74
CA LEU A 584 21.63 24.28 -24.73
C LEU A 584 22.23 24.09 -23.32
N LEU A 585 21.50 24.42 -22.25
CA LEU A 585 22.02 24.36 -20.87
C LEU A 585 22.61 22.97 -20.55
N ALA A 586 21.86 21.91 -20.80
CA ALA A 586 22.33 20.53 -20.55
C ALA A 586 23.58 20.17 -21.37
N GLN A 587 23.68 20.62 -22.63
CA GLN A 587 24.84 20.39 -23.48
C GLN A 587 26.07 21.16 -22.96
N LYS A 588 25.90 22.42 -22.56
CA LYS A 588 26.98 23.23 -21.99
C LYS A 588 27.52 22.63 -20.69
N VAL A 589 26.66 22.11 -19.82
CA VAL A 589 27.06 21.43 -18.60
C VAL A 589 27.90 20.17 -18.90
N LYS A 590 27.51 19.38 -19.90
CA LYS A 590 28.29 18.23 -20.38
C LYS A 590 29.65 18.63 -20.93
N LEU A 591 29.73 19.71 -21.69
CA LEU A 591 30.98 20.25 -22.24
C LEU A 591 31.92 20.78 -21.15
N LEU A 592 31.39 21.36 -20.07
CA LEU A 592 32.18 21.78 -18.90
C LEU A 592 32.71 20.58 -18.10
N GLY A 593 32.12 19.39 -18.28
CA GLY A 593 32.33 18.19 -17.46
C GLY A 593 31.46 18.22 -16.20
N GLU A 594 30.48 17.31 -16.13
CA GLU A 594 29.46 17.29 -15.07
C GLU A 594 30.08 17.19 -13.66
N GLU A 595 31.10 16.32 -13.48
CA GLU A 595 31.80 16.17 -12.20
C GLU A 595 32.54 17.44 -11.79
N LYS A 596 33.19 18.10 -12.74
CA LYS A 596 33.91 19.36 -12.50
C LYS A 596 32.95 20.47 -12.15
N ALA A 597 31.83 20.56 -12.87
CA ALA A 597 30.79 21.54 -12.58
C ALA A 597 30.16 21.31 -11.20
N ALA A 598 29.84 20.06 -10.85
CA ALA A 598 29.29 19.70 -9.52
C ALA A 598 30.27 20.08 -8.39
N GLN A 599 31.54 19.76 -8.55
CA GLN A 599 32.58 20.11 -7.58
C GLN A 599 32.74 21.65 -7.41
N GLN A 600 32.73 22.37 -8.51
CA GLN A 600 32.84 23.85 -8.51
C GLN A 600 31.64 24.52 -7.84
N LEU A 601 30.45 23.92 -7.97
CA LEU A 601 29.21 24.40 -7.35
C LEU A 601 29.03 23.93 -5.92
N GLY A 602 29.86 23.00 -5.44
CA GLY A 602 29.73 22.41 -4.10
C GLY A 602 28.50 21.53 -3.93
N VAL A 603 28.00 20.90 -5.01
CA VAL A 603 26.85 20.01 -5.02
C VAL A 603 27.20 18.64 -5.59
N GLY A 604 26.39 17.62 -5.31
CA GLY A 604 26.57 16.31 -5.92
C GLY A 604 26.01 16.25 -7.36
N LEU A 605 26.40 15.23 -8.11
CA LEU A 605 25.91 14.98 -9.48
C LEU A 605 24.36 14.88 -9.54
N PRO A 606 23.68 14.15 -8.61
CA PRO A 606 22.22 14.10 -8.64
C PRO A 606 21.56 15.48 -8.49
N THR A 607 22.06 16.31 -7.58
CA THR A 607 21.56 17.67 -7.38
C THR A 607 21.84 18.56 -8.59
N LEU A 608 23.01 18.43 -9.24
CA LEU A 608 23.32 19.13 -10.49
C LEU A 608 22.31 18.76 -11.59
N HIS A 609 22.09 17.47 -11.82
CA HIS A 609 21.17 16.99 -12.86
C HIS A 609 19.73 17.46 -12.61
N ASP A 610 19.27 17.38 -11.37
CA ASP A 610 17.94 17.86 -10.99
C ASP A 610 17.83 19.38 -11.21
N THR A 611 18.84 20.15 -10.83
CA THR A 611 18.88 21.60 -11.03
C THR A 611 18.81 21.97 -12.51
N VAL A 612 19.60 21.31 -13.36
CA VAL A 612 19.57 21.51 -14.83
C VAL A 612 18.17 21.22 -15.38
N LYS A 613 17.57 20.10 -14.99
CA LYS A 613 16.23 19.68 -15.43
C LYS A 613 15.16 20.67 -15.03
N GLU A 614 15.20 21.18 -13.81
CA GLU A 614 14.24 22.15 -13.27
C GLU A 614 14.40 23.54 -13.93
N LEU A 615 15.63 23.96 -14.21
CA LEU A 615 15.89 25.23 -14.89
C LEU A 615 15.43 25.19 -16.36
N MET A 616 15.58 24.07 -17.05
CA MET A 616 15.14 23.92 -18.44
C MET A 616 13.62 23.95 -18.62
N LYS A 617 12.86 23.60 -17.60
CA LYS A 617 11.39 23.59 -17.59
C LYS A 617 10.86 24.11 -16.25
N PRO A 618 10.96 25.40 -15.96
CA PRO A 618 10.41 25.96 -14.72
C PRO A 618 8.90 25.79 -14.67
N GLY A 619 8.35 25.48 -13.49
CA GLY A 619 6.92 25.25 -13.32
C GLY A 619 6.40 23.94 -13.89
N ARG A 620 7.28 23.02 -14.28
CA ARG A 620 6.90 21.73 -14.86
C ARG A 620 6.04 20.91 -13.89
N ASP A 621 4.93 20.42 -14.41
CA ASP A 621 4.15 19.36 -13.81
C ASP A 621 4.67 18.01 -14.37
N VAL A 622 5.07 17.10 -13.51
CA VAL A 622 5.58 15.78 -13.95
C VAL A 622 4.54 14.97 -14.70
N ARG A 623 3.25 15.30 -14.56
CA ARG A 623 2.14 14.67 -15.26
C ARG A 623 2.03 15.10 -16.73
N ASP A 624 2.66 16.19 -17.11
CA ASP A 624 2.66 16.68 -18.52
C ASP A 624 3.44 15.74 -19.47
N ASP A 625 4.31 14.88 -18.92
CA ASP A 625 5.03 13.88 -19.71
C ASP A 625 4.23 12.58 -19.91
N LEU A 626 3.09 12.42 -19.25
CA LEU A 626 2.20 11.27 -19.38
C LEU A 626 1.26 11.44 -20.59
N PRO A 627 0.75 10.32 -21.17
CA PRO A 627 -0.23 10.40 -22.26
C PRO A 627 -1.46 11.22 -21.86
N ALA A 628 -1.88 12.12 -22.73
CA ALA A 628 -3.08 12.92 -22.48
C ALA A 628 -4.32 12.03 -22.31
N PRO A 629 -5.30 12.44 -21.47
CA PRO A 629 -6.55 11.71 -21.33
C PRO A 629 -7.29 11.59 -22.65
N ILE A 630 -7.98 10.45 -22.85
CA ILE A 630 -8.77 10.22 -24.06
C ILE A 630 -10.07 11.02 -23.96
N LEU A 631 -10.18 12.08 -24.77
CA LEU A 631 -11.40 12.83 -24.94
C LEU A 631 -12.21 12.26 -26.11
N ARG A 632 -13.51 12.06 -25.92
CA ARG A 632 -14.40 11.39 -26.85
C ARG A 632 -15.50 12.31 -27.36
N THR A 633 -16.02 11.98 -28.54
CA THR A 633 -17.19 12.64 -29.15
C THR A 633 -18.28 11.65 -29.53
N ASP A 634 -18.00 10.33 -29.48
CA ASP A 634 -18.85 9.21 -29.86
C ASP A 634 -18.75 8.03 -28.87
N VAL A 635 -19.65 7.08 -28.96
CA VAL A 635 -19.69 5.84 -28.17
C VAL A 635 -19.54 4.64 -29.08
N LEU A 636 -18.67 3.70 -28.70
CA LEU A 636 -18.62 2.35 -29.27
C LEU A 636 -19.53 1.42 -28.44
N GLU A 637 -20.32 0.60 -29.14
CA GLU A 637 -21.12 -0.45 -28.50
C GLU A 637 -20.44 -1.82 -28.63
N LEU A 638 -20.79 -2.76 -27.74
CA LEU A 638 -20.22 -4.11 -27.75
C LEU A 638 -20.43 -4.81 -29.10
N LYS A 639 -21.59 -4.58 -29.74
CA LYS A 639 -21.94 -5.11 -31.06
C LYS A 639 -21.10 -4.55 -32.22
N ASP A 640 -20.47 -3.41 -32.02
CA ASP A 640 -19.60 -2.75 -33.01
C ASP A 640 -18.20 -3.36 -33.04
N LEU A 641 -17.82 -4.09 -31.96
CA LEU A 641 -16.53 -4.72 -31.84
C LEU A 641 -16.41 -5.95 -32.74
N LYS A 642 -15.31 -6.01 -33.48
CA LYS A 642 -14.96 -7.18 -34.32
C LYS A 642 -13.55 -7.65 -33.93
N ALA A 643 -13.35 -8.96 -33.93
CA ALA A 643 -12.02 -9.54 -33.78
C ALA A 643 -11.05 -8.95 -34.81
N GLY A 644 -9.87 -8.61 -34.37
CA GLY A 644 -8.84 -7.93 -35.15
C GLY A 644 -8.89 -6.39 -35.13
N MET A 645 -9.92 -5.77 -34.55
CA MET A 645 -9.94 -4.30 -34.37
C MET A 645 -8.84 -3.85 -33.43
N VAL A 646 -8.10 -2.82 -33.84
CA VAL A 646 -7.12 -2.13 -33.00
C VAL A 646 -7.81 -0.92 -32.36
N LEU A 647 -7.79 -0.88 -31.05
CA LEU A 647 -8.41 0.19 -30.26
C LEU A 647 -7.40 0.77 -29.26
N THR A 648 -7.59 2.04 -28.94
CA THR A 648 -6.88 2.66 -27.82
C THR A 648 -7.77 2.61 -26.59
N GLY A 649 -7.23 2.16 -25.48
CA GLY A 649 -7.96 2.06 -24.22
C GLY A 649 -7.12 2.54 -23.05
N THR A 650 -7.79 2.73 -21.92
CA THR A 650 -7.15 3.10 -20.64
C THR A 650 -7.15 1.92 -19.69
N VAL A 651 -6.01 1.61 -19.11
CA VAL A 651 -5.87 0.55 -18.09
C VAL A 651 -6.65 0.94 -16.84
N ARG A 652 -7.67 0.13 -16.49
CA ARG A 652 -8.53 0.34 -15.31
C ARG A 652 -8.05 -0.39 -14.08
N ASN A 653 -7.55 -1.61 -14.27
CA ASN A 653 -7.07 -2.44 -13.17
C ASN A 653 -5.97 -3.39 -13.64
N VAL A 654 -5.01 -3.67 -12.77
CA VAL A 654 -3.89 -4.59 -12.99
C VAL A 654 -3.91 -5.62 -11.88
N ILE A 655 -4.05 -6.89 -12.25
CA ILE A 655 -4.13 -8.02 -11.33
C ILE A 655 -3.20 -9.16 -11.76
N ASP A 656 -2.98 -10.14 -10.92
CA ASP A 656 -2.01 -11.22 -11.13
C ASP A 656 -2.15 -11.94 -12.48
N PHE A 657 -3.37 -12.14 -12.96
CA PHE A 657 -3.63 -12.89 -14.19
C PHE A 657 -3.86 -12.02 -15.43
N GLY A 658 -3.88 -10.69 -15.30
CA GLY A 658 -4.09 -9.82 -16.47
C GLY A 658 -4.37 -8.37 -16.17
N VAL A 659 -4.77 -7.66 -17.21
CA VAL A 659 -5.03 -6.22 -17.22
C VAL A 659 -6.45 -5.97 -17.74
N PHE A 660 -7.23 -5.21 -17.00
CA PHE A 660 -8.52 -4.71 -17.46
C PHE A 660 -8.35 -3.37 -18.15
N VAL A 661 -8.83 -3.27 -19.38
CA VAL A 661 -8.69 -2.08 -20.25
C VAL A 661 -10.06 -1.59 -20.67
N ASP A 662 -10.33 -0.33 -20.36
CA ASP A 662 -11.50 0.39 -20.88
C ASP A 662 -11.21 0.83 -22.32
N ILE A 663 -11.87 0.19 -23.27
CA ILE A 663 -11.80 0.51 -24.71
C ILE A 663 -12.99 1.36 -25.19
N GLY A 664 -13.82 1.84 -24.27
CA GLY A 664 -14.95 2.72 -24.58
C GLY A 664 -16.28 2.03 -24.83
N VAL A 665 -16.43 0.75 -24.45
CA VAL A 665 -17.65 -0.05 -24.65
C VAL A 665 -18.34 -0.46 -23.36
N HIS A 666 -18.32 0.32 -22.31
CA HIS A 666 -18.98 0.03 -21.01
C HIS A 666 -18.64 -1.30 -20.32
N GLN A 667 -17.78 -2.08 -20.91
CA GLN A 667 -17.29 -3.34 -20.40
C GLN A 667 -15.78 -3.34 -20.57
N ASP A 668 -15.06 -3.45 -19.47
CA ASP A 668 -13.61 -3.55 -19.55
C ASP A 668 -13.23 -4.86 -20.26
N GLY A 669 -12.34 -4.75 -21.23
CA GLY A 669 -11.74 -5.90 -21.89
C GLY A 669 -10.60 -6.45 -21.06
N LEU A 670 -10.45 -7.77 -21.04
CA LEU A 670 -9.34 -8.44 -20.34
C LEU A 670 -8.20 -8.74 -21.30
N VAL A 671 -7.04 -8.21 -21.00
CA VAL A 671 -5.75 -8.65 -21.55
C VAL A 671 -5.15 -9.66 -20.58
N HIS A 672 -5.23 -10.95 -20.89
CA HIS A 672 -4.61 -12.00 -20.07
C HIS A 672 -3.09 -11.78 -19.98
N ILE A 673 -2.43 -12.16 -18.90
CA ILE A 673 -0.99 -11.96 -18.69
C ILE A 673 -0.14 -12.44 -19.86
N SER A 674 -0.49 -13.54 -20.52
CA SER A 674 0.19 -14.07 -21.71
C SER A 674 0.01 -13.21 -22.97
N GLN A 675 -0.91 -12.24 -22.95
CA GLN A 675 -1.24 -11.33 -24.06
C GLN A 675 -0.75 -9.89 -23.82
N VAL A 676 -0.11 -9.62 -22.68
CA VAL A 676 0.44 -8.30 -22.35
C VAL A 676 1.68 -8.00 -23.17
N CYS A 677 2.64 -8.94 -23.20
CA CYS A 677 3.88 -8.78 -23.97
C CYS A 677 4.43 -10.12 -24.47
N SER A 678 5.50 -10.08 -25.27
CA SER A 678 6.12 -11.28 -25.85
C SER A 678 7.11 -11.97 -24.92
N ARG A 679 7.61 -11.29 -23.88
CA ARG A 679 8.50 -11.89 -22.88
C ARG A 679 7.71 -12.45 -21.70
N PHE A 680 8.30 -13.39 -20.96
CA PHE A 680 7.72 -13.86 -19.71
C PHE A 680 7.79 -12.76 -18.64
N ILE A 681 6.69 -12.51 -17.98
CA ILE A 681 6.55 -11.57 -16.85
C ILE A 681 5.90 -12.31 -15.68
N LYS A 682 6.28 -11.95 -14.46
CA LYS A 682 5.68 -12.52 -13.25
C LYS A 682 4.37 -11.83 -12.89
N HIS A 683 4.28 -10.53 -13.16
CA HIS A 683 3.09 -9.73 -12.90
C HIS A 683 2.92 -8.69 -14.02
N PRO A 684 1.68 -8.38 -14.47
CA PRO A 684 1.44 -7.41 -15.53
C PRO A 684 1.92 -5.98 -15.21
N SER A 685 2.03 -5.62 -13.92
CA SER A 685 2.55 -4.30 -13.49
C SER A 685 4.02 -4.05 -13.86
N GLU A 686 4.75 -5.08 -14.33
CA GLU A 686 6.09 -4.90 -14.90
C GLU A 686 6.06 -4.17 -16.26
N ILE A 687 4.89 -4.10 -16.89
CA ILE A 687 4.71 -3.56 -18.25
C ILE A 687 3.77 -2.37 -18.26
N VAL A 688 2.67 -2.42 -17.49
CA VAL A 688 1.63 -1.38 -17.49
C VAL A 688 1.15 -1.06 -16.08
N ALA A 689 0.70 0.18 -15.90
CA ALA A 689 0.08 0.66 -14.68
C ALA A 689 -1.38 1.09 -14.92
N VAL A 690 -2.16 1.18 -13.86
CA VAL A 690 -3.53 1.74 -13.92
C VAL A 690 -3.45 3.19 -14.41
N GLY A 691 -4.31 3.55 -15.35
CA GLY A 691 -4.32 4.86 -15.99
C GLY A 691 -3.49 4.95 -17.28
N ASP A 692 -2.65 3.97 -17.60
CA ASP A 692 -1.91 3.95 -18.85
C ASP A 692 -2.85 3.87 -20.05
N VAL A 693 -2.51 4.64 -21.10
CA VAL A 693 -3.18 4.56 -22.40
C VAL A 693 -2.44 3.53 -23.26
N VAL A 694 -3.14 2.47 -23.60
CA VAL A 694 -2.55 1.33 -24.34
C VAL A 694 -3.31 1.05 -25.63
N LYS A 695 -2.60 0.57 -26.66
CA LYS A 695 -3.23 0.00 -27.85
C LYS A 695 -3.47 -1.48 -27.62
N VAL A 696 -4.65 -1.94 -28.01
CA VAL A 696 -5.08 -3.33 -27.89
C VAL A 696 -5.76 -3.82 -29.14
N VAL A 697 -5.62 -5.11 -29.42
CA VAL A 697 -6.37 -5.80 -30.46
C VAL A 697 -7.49 -6.60 -29.81
N VAL A 698 -8.70 -6.50 -30.34
CA VAL A 698 -9.82 -7.35 -29.93
C VAL A 698 -9.58 -8.77 -30.44
N LEU A 699 -9.48 -9.74 -29.53
CA LEU A 699 -9.31 -11.15 -29.87
C LEU A 699 -10.65 -11.84 -30.05
N ASP A 700 -11.56 -11.64 -29.10
CA ASP A 700 -12.86 -12.28 -29.07
C ASP A 700 -13.85 -11.43 -28.26
N VAL A 701 -15.14 -11.51 -28.63
CA VAL A 701 -16.24 -10.82 -27.97
C VAL A 701 -17.38 -11.82 -27.70
N ASP A 702 -17.58 -12.19 -26.44
CA ASP A 702 -18.71 -13.01 -25.99
C ASP A 702 -19.84 -12.08 -25.50
N GLU A 703 -20.77 -11.77 -26.39
CA GLU A 703 -21.92 -10.90 -26.09
C GLU A 703 -22.82 -11.46 -24.98
N LYS A 704 -22.96 -12.80 -24.90
CA LYS A 704 -23.83 -13.45 -23.91
C LYS A 704 -23.25 -13.34 -22.49
N LYS A 705 -21.96 -13.53 -22.38
CA LYS A 705 -21.22 -13.42 -21.09
C LYS A 705 -20.70 -12.02 -20.82
N LYS A 706 -20.90 -11.09 -21.77
CA LYS A 706 -20.35 -9.72 -21.71
C LYS A 706 -18.84 -9.73 -21.43
N ARG A 707 -18.09 -10.56 -22.15
CA ARG A 707 -16.63 -10.66 -22.00
C ARG A 707 -15.95 -10.25 -23.29
N ILE A 708 -14.90 -9.44 -23.15
CA ILE A 708 -14.05 -8.99 -24.25
C ILE A 708 -12.64 -9.45 -23.95
N SER A 709 -12.07 -10.23 -24.87
CA SER A 709 -10.67 -10.67 -24.79
C SER A 709 -9.81 -9.78 -25.66
N LEU A 710 -8.76 -9.23 -25.08
CA LEU A 710 -7.87 -8.27 -25.72
C LEU A 710 -6.42 -8.77 -25.74
N SER A 711 -5.62 -8.23 -26.65
CA SER A 711 -4.17 -8.47 -26.72
C SER A 711 -3.41 -7.16 -26.95
N MET A 712 -2.42 -6.89 -26.14
CA MET A 712 -1.43 -5.84 -26.38
C MET A 712 -0.29 -6.37 -27.25
N LYS A 713 0.02 -7.65 -27.10
CA LYS A 713 1.11 -8.34 -27.84
C LYS A 713 0.88 -8.39 -29.35
N GLN A 714 -0.39 -8.46 -29.79
CA GLN A 714 -0.74 -8.63 -31.21
C GLN A 714 -1.02 -7.30 -31.93
N VAL A 715 -0.78 -6.18 -31.28
CA VAL A 715 -0.91 -4.86 -31.94
C VAL A 715 0.11 -4.77 -33.08
N PRO A 716 -0.32 -4.47 -34.32
CA PRO A 716 0.60 -4.28 -35.44
C PRO A 716 1.61 -3.17 -35.14
N LYS A 717 2.87 -3.34 -35.57
CA LYS A 717 3.95 -2.36 -35.33
C LYS A 717 3.69 -1.00 -36.03
N ASP A 718 2.81 -0.98 -37.00
CA ASP A 718 2.46 0.19 -37.83
C ASP A 718 1.09 0.78 -37.46
N ALA A 719 0.48 0.35 -36.36
CA ALA A 719 -0.84 0.76 -35.92
C ALA A 719 -0.79 1.95 -34.93
#